data_bf13fb0ab832c987cd48770c0bbd8b96
#
_entry.id   bf13fb0ab832c987cd48770c0bbd8b96
#
_cell.length_a   1.000
_cell.length_b   1.000
_cell.length_c   1.000
_cell.angle_alpha   90.00
_cell.angle_beta   90.00
_cell.angle_gamma   90.00
#
_symmetry.space_group_name_H-M   'P 1'
#
loop_
_entity.id
_entity.type
_entity.pdbx_description
1 polymer ?
#
loop_
_entity_poly.entity_id
_entity_poly.type
_entity_poly.pdbx_seq_one_letter_code
_entity_poly.pdbx_strand_id
1 'polypeptide(L)'
;MRQIKLYISCIVLCFAGMVMAQEEPTRTSISGIVVDGDTGETLPFVQIYFLKSTSNKGVVASEIGTTSDIDGNFSISNTQGYTSLNFQMVGFKTELLTLRKGQQRKGVRVKMTPDVYGLQDIVVTPKNRKRDYKRKGNPAVELIQNVIARKDSFCVHTADQYTAQTYNRMSFALDNLKVNWDKRFWKKFDFVRKYIDTTGVYPSVTISIRENIGEEYYQRKPHREKKIMTKKRTFGIEDLIGSGSFQENVNAIFRDVEINDNSMNLLFNRFVSPLSSTIATTFYQYYIMDTIMVDGYPCIDLAFVPVNSQSYGFTGHLYIVNDSTFRLKKYAINIPPEINLNFVSNFSIEHDYKQLDNGLWAPDRTTTYAKFYIFDNKRGILARQTKIYTGWDLETPIAKETFSSLTAEDIPTLASDSTHGEYISIQEWDNLRPEPLSWYEASVQDLVHEFTSMPLFNSLVLFVNSVTTEYITTEHSSHYWDSKFDIGPIFSFVSWNMLEGVRLRFGGASTAKLHDQFYFRGYVAFGTKDLRPKYNATLMYTFDKHEWTPYTGLRHHITLTGQYDVEQPGLNTEMVERDNIFASIPTSKPTMGFYQYVFHARTEYLKEWQNKLSIRARFDFSNNEAAGALSYNRVDYKMNVDPVTMDTSFLPSLTPIRSFRNYEGQFELRYSPGNRATFDRMGKESTYMLDKDAPTFKLTHYVGYLDDRHNGGDGFVYNRTEFLFDKRFWFSAFGHLDLRLQTGMIWQKVPFTHLYMPSTNTSIFLAKHGFNLMHSMEFAMDEYVTLNATYYFKGWLINRIPGLNKLKLRGVVGVSAVYGGLTKKNNPFLETGSGLYDFPQTATFDNNGYYVAGSTSSPIGKLPYIEINAGFENILKFIRIDYVRRITYNDYELPFKVPQMDNAGNPMLDENGEPIMIQARRRIPAWGRNGVKISFRLAL
;
A
#
# COMPACT_ATOMS: atom_id res chain seq x y z
N MET A 1 31.37 10.50 -13.56
CA MET A 1 31.63 10.62 -12.10
C MET A 1 31.59 12.05 -11.53
N ARG A 2 32.13 13.07 -12.21
CA ARG A 2 32.02 14.46 -11.70
C ARG A 2 30.60 15.02 -11.76
N GLN A 3 29.81 14.68 -12.76
CA GLN A 3 28.42 15.12 -12.89
C GLN A 3 27.49 14.40 -11.91
N ILE A 4 27.69 13.10 -11.63
CA ILE A 4 26.91 12.34 -10.65
C ILE A 4 27.14 12.87 -9.22
N LYS A 5 28.37 13.24 -8.88
CA LYS A 5 28.66 13.92 -7.61
C LYS A 5 27.98 15.30 -7.51
N LEU A 6 27.88 16.01 -8.62
CA LEU A 6 27.18 17.29 -8.68
C LEU A 6 25.66 17.12 -8.45
N TYR A 7 25.03 16.09 -9.03
CA TYR A 7 23.60 15.80 -8.86
C TYR A 7 23.27 15.34 -7.43
N ILE A 8 24.09 14.45 -6.85
CA ILE A 8 23.93 14.02 -5.45
C ILE A 8 24.17 15.21 -4.49
N SER A 9 25.16 16.06 -4.76
CA SER A 9 25.39 17.29 -4.00
C SER A 9 24.25 18.29 -4.15
N CYS A 10 23.63 18.42 -5.32
CA CYS A 10 22.48 19.30 -5.51
C CYS A 10 21.24 18.79 -4.76
N ILE A 11 21.03 17.48 -4.69
CA ILE A 11 19.92 16.86 -3.93
C ILE A 11 20.15 17.05 -2.43
N VAL A 12 21.35 16.78 -1.93
CA VAL A 12 21.70 16.99 -0.53
C VAL A 12 21.68 18.49 -0.19
N LEU A 13 22.08 19.38 -1.09
CA LEU A 13 22.02 20.84 -0.92
C LEU A 13 20.58 21.39 -1.01
N CYS A 14 19.71 20.83 -1.84
CA CYS A 14 18.27 21.15 -1.83
C CYS A 14 17.62 20.71 -0.51
N PHE A 15 17.98 19.54 0.02
CA PHE A 15 17.50 19.07 1.32
C PHE A 15 18.16 19.84 2.49
N ALA A 16 19.44 20.14 2.43
CA ALA A 16 20.14 20.89 3.48
C ALA A 16 19.81 22.39 3.46
N GLY A 17 19.52 22.98 2.29
CA GLY A 17 19.08 24.38 2.18
C GLY A 17 17.70 24.66 2.77
N MET A 18 16.90 23.63 3.03
CA MET A 18 15.64 23.76 3.74
C MET A 18 15.76 23.77 5.27
N VAL A 19 16.94 23.44 5.81
CA VAL A 19 17.14 23.28 7.26
C VAL A 19 17.87 24.48 7.88
N MET A 20 18.51 25.36 7.11
CA MET A 20 19.33 26.46 7.64
C MET A 20 18.72 27.84 7.36
N ALA A 21 17.92 28.30 8.26
CA ALA A 21 17.73 29.67 8.76
C ALA A 21 16.38 29.78 9.46
N GLN A 22 16.32 29.46 10.73
CA GLN A 22 15.25 29.90 11.61
C GLN A 22 15.85 30.83 12.68
N GLU A 23 15.56 32.13 12.55
CA GLU A 23 15.26 32.90 13.74
C GLU A 23 13.98 32.29 14.34
N GLU A 24 13.97 31.91 15.61
CA GLU A 24 12.77 31.43 16.28
C GLU A 24 11.70 32.54 16.24
N PRO A 25 10.59 32.31 15.53
CA PRO A 25 9.54 33.33 15.50
C PRO A 25 8.88 33.36 16.86
N THR A 26 8.73 34.57 17.41
CA THR A 26 8.07 34.84 18.68
C THR A 26 6.70 34.17 18.70
N ARG A 27 6.56 33.06 19.42
CA ARG A 27 5.35 32.25 19.47
C ARG A 27 4.31 32.85 20.41
N THR A 28 3.17 33.28 19.87
CA THR A 28 2.00 33.65 20.68
C THR A 28 1.15 32.41 20.90
N SER A 29 0.85 32.06 22.16
CA SER A 29 0.05 30.87 22.47
C SER A 29 -0.92 31.14 23.63
N ILE A 30 -2.08 30.51 23.54
CA ILE A 30 -3.10 30.56 24.58
C ILE A 30 -3.73 29.17 24.74
N SER A 31 -3.94 28.79 26.00
CA SER A 31 -4.72 27.61 26.34
C SER A 31 -5.63 27.90 27.54
N GLY A 32 -6.77 27.26 27.55
CA GLY A 32 -7.78 27.50 28.56
C GLY A 32 -9.04 26.70 28.36
N ILE A 33 -10.12 27.22 28.89
CA ILE A 33 -11.45 26.60 28.83
C ILE A 33 -12.46 27.63 28.37
N VAL A 34 -13.37 27.24 27.49
CA VAL A 34 -14.51 28.05 27.08
C VAL A 34 -15.74 27.65 27.90
N VAL A 35 -16.45 28.64 28.39
CA VAL A 35 -17.62 28.41 29.23
C VAL A 35 -18.79 29.32 28.82
N ASP A 36 -19.97 28.84 29.03
CA ASP A 36 -21.18 29.64 28.99
C ASP A 36 -21.12 30.74 30.06
N GLY A 37 -21.40 31.99 29.64
CA GLY A 37 -21.33 33.17 30.53
C GLY A 37 -22.42 33.18 31.61
N ASP A 38 -23.59 32.58 31.35
CA ASP A 38 -24.75 32.59 32.23
C ASP A 38 -24.75 31.37 33.15
N THR A 39 -24.49 30.17 32.63
CA THR A 39 -24.54 28.93 33.43
C THR A 39 -23.18 28.56 34.03
N GLY A 40 -22.09 29.08 33.48
CA GLY A 40 -20.73 28.72 33.86
C GLY A 40 -20.26 27.32 33.39
N GLU A 41 -21.11 26.63 32.66
CA GLU A 41 -20.79 25.30 32.10
C GLU A 41 -19.78 25.39 30.93
N THR A 42 -19.06 24.32 30.71
CA THR A 42 -18.03 24.26 29.65
C THR A 42 -18.67 24.08 28.29
N LEU A 43 -18.20 24.84 27.28
CA LEU A 43 -18.71 24.81 25.92
C LEU A 43 -17.76 23.98 25.02
N PRO A 44 -18.19 22.82 24.55
CA PRO A 44 -17.44 22.01 23.60
C PRO A 44 -17.59 22.55 22.18
N PHE A 45 -16.63 22.21 21.33
CA PHE A 45 -16.65 22.44 19.88
C PHE A 45 -16.79 23.91 19.47
N VAL A 46 -16.43 24.85 20.33
CA VAL A 46 -16.34 26.26 20.00
C VAL A 46 -15.24 26.43 18.95
N GLN A 47 -15.55 27.07 17.84
CA GLN A 47 -14.57 27.41 16.82
C GLN A 47 -13.71 28.57 17.32
N ILE A 48 -12.40 28.39 17.33
CA ILE A 48 -11.44 29.33 17.89
C ILE A 48 -10.38 29.59 16.84
N TYR A 49 -10.29 30.82 16.32
CA TYR A 49 -9.34 31.18 15.27
C TYR A 49 -8.78 32.58 15.45
N PHE A 50 -7.54 32.79 15.03
CA PHE A 50 -6.94 34.12 15.03
C PHE A 50 -7.53 34.97 13.92
N LEU A 51 -7.59 36.29 14.18
CA LEU A 51 -8.00 37.28 13.19
C LEU A 51 -6.79 37.97 12.59
N LYS A 52 -6.84 38.22 11.28
CA LYS A 52 -5.84 38.97 10.51
C LYS A 52 -6.39 40.33 10.13
N SER A 53 -5.65 41.38 10.42
CA SER A 53 -5.97 42.74 9.94
C SER A 53 -5.38 42.91 8.55
N THR A 54 -6.23 43.20 7.59
CA THR A 54 -5.82 43.54 6.21
C THR A 54 -5.99 45.02 5.96
N SER A 55 -5.00 45.66 5.35
CA SER A 55 -4.89 47.10 5.14
C SER A 55 -5.97 47.73 4.24
N ASN A 56 -6.82 46.92 3.57
CA ASN A 56 -7.82 47.40 2.62
C ASN A 56 -9.26 46.86 2.79
N LYS A 57 -9.55 45.90 3.66
CA LYS A 57 -10.92 45.34 3.80
C LYS A 57 -11.22 44.76 5.19
N GLY A 58 -10.90 45.39 6.29
CA GLY A 58 -11.37 44.96 7.62
C GLY A 58 -10.63 43.73 8.19
N VAL A 59 -11.14 43.20 9.30
CA VAL A 59 -10.58 42.07 10.03
C VAL A 59 -11.14 40.78 9.43
N VAL A 60 -10.29 39.86 9.00
CA VAL A 60 -10.67 38.58 8.40
C VAL A 60 -10.16 37.41 9.27
N ALA A 61 -10.90 36.31 9.29
CA ALA A 61 -10.46 35.11 9.98
C ALA A 61 -9.10 34.63 9.45
N SER A 62 -8.21 34.31 10.38
CA SER A 62 -6.95 33.66 10.01
C SER A 62 -7.18 32.16 10.01
N GLU A 63 -6.24 31.42 9.55
CA GLU A 63 -6.27 29.98 9.36
C GLU A 63 -5.66 29.23 10.52
N ILE A 64 -5.19 29.93 11.48
CA ILE A 64 -4.80 29.33 12.71
C ILE A 64 -6.05 29.26 13.56
N GLY A 65 -6.73 28.12 13.45
CA GLY A 65 -7.92 27.79 14.22
C GLY A 65 -7.75 26.49 14.96
N THR A 66 -8.58 26.30 15.96
CA THR A 66 -8.78 25.06 16.71
C THR A 66 -10.25 25.03 17.15
N THR A 67 -10.68 23.90 17.68
CA THR A 67 -11.96 23.78 18.37
C THR A 67 -11.73 23.42 19.83
N SER A 68 -12.61 23.86 20.73
CA SER A 68 -12.57 23.36 22.09
C SER A 68 -12.91 21.85 22.12
N ASP A 69 -12.28 21.12 23.02
CA ASP A 69 -12.59 19.70 23.23
C ASP A 69 -13.94 19.53 23.95
N ILE A 70 -14.33 18.29 24.24
CA ILE A 70 -15.59 17.96 24.88
C ILE A 70 -15.74 18.55 26.31
N ASP A 71 -14.63 18.82 26.96
CA ASP A 71 -14.59 19.45 28.28
C ASP A 71 -14.46 20.99 28.18
N GLY A 72 -14.56 21.54 26.95
CA GLY A 72 -14.41 22.95 26.65
C GLY A 72 -12.97 23.46 26.64
N ASN A 73 -11.96 22.60 26.83
CA ASN A 73 -10.57 23.03 26.80
C ASN A 73 -10.09 23.31 25.39
N PHE A 74 -9.23 24.30 25.25
CA PHE A 74 -8.60 24.62 23.98
C PHE A 74 -7.13 24.96 24.15
N SER A 75 -6.37 24.78 23.09
CA SER A 75 -4.98 25.23 23.01
C SER A 75 -4.67 25.63 21.58
N ILE A 76 -4.24 26.87 21.40
CA ILE A 76 -3.92 27.41 20.08
C ILE A 76 -2.68 28.26 20.14
N SER A 77 -1.88 28.23 19.09
CA SER A 77 -0.66 29.05 19.01
C SER A 77 -0.38 29.52 17.60
N ASN A 78 0.22 30.69 17.45
CA ASN A 78 0.68 31.19 16.18
C ASN A 78 2.09 31.75 16.29
N THR A 79 2.81 31.68 15.19
CA THR A 79 4.14 32.28 14.98
C THR A 79 4.09 33.46 14.01
N GLN A 80 2.88 33.80 13.51
CA GLN A 80 2.68 34.84 12.51
C GLN A 80 2.45 36.23 13.13
N GLY A 81 2.40 36.27 14.48
CA GLY A 81 2.23 37.53 15.19
C GLY A 81 0.79 38.04 15.25
N TYR A 82 -0.21 37.18 14.95
CA TYR A 82 -1.61 37.56 15.18
C TYR A 82 -1.90 37.71 16.66
N THR A 83 -2.68 38.74 16.97
CA THR A 83 -2.95 39.14 18.37
C THR A 83 -4.41 39.05 18.75
N SER A 84 -5.32 38.90 17.79
CA SER A 84 -6.76 38.83 18.06
C SER A 84 -7.27 37.43 17.80
N LEU A 85 -7.96 36.85 18.79
CA LEU A 85 -8.52 35.51 18.76
C LEU A 85 -10.04 35.60 18.84
N ASN A 86 -10.71 34.94 17.91
CA ASN A 86 -12.17 34.89 17.82
C ASN A 86 -12.69 33.55 18.32
N PHE A 87 -13.76 33.58 19.11
CA PHE A 87 -14.47 32.40 19.59
C PHE A 87 -15.89 32.45 19.01
N GLN A 88 -16.27 31.45 18.26
CA GLN A 88 -17.56 31.40 17.58
C GLN A 88 -18.22 30.04 17.81
N MET A 89 -19.50 30.10 18.17
CA MET A 89 -20.37 28.96 18.34
C MET A 89 -21.79 29.34 17.98
N VAL A 90 -22.53 28.44 17.32
CA VAL A 90 -23.96 28.66 17.05
C VAL A 90 -24.72 28.77 18.36
N GLY A 91 -25.60 29.79 18.47
CA GLY A 91 -26.35 30.07 19.71
C GLY A 91 -25.63 30.96 20.74
N PHE A 92 -24.40 31.42 20.39
CA PHE A 92 -23.63 32.32 21.27
C PHE A 92 -23.12 33.53 20.48
N LYS A 93 -23.05 34.68 21.17
CA LYS A 93 -22.36 35.85 20.61
C LYS A 93 -20.88 35.54 20.44
N THR A 94 -20.36 35.98 19.30
CA THR A 94 -18.96 35.88 19.01
C THR A 94 -18.12 36.67 20.01
N GLU A 95 -17.14 36.03 20.65
CA GLU A 95 -16.26 36.67 21.64
C GLU A 95 -14.86 36.88 21.03
N LEU A 96 -14.31 38.08 21.30
CA LEU A 96 -13.00 38.47 20.79
C LEU A 96 -12.02 38.65 21.94
N LEU A 97 -10.90 37.94 21.91
CA LEU A 97 -9.81 38.04 22.87
C LEU A 97 -8.55 38.60 22.24
N THR A 98 -8.01 39.70 22.80
CA THR A 98 -6.77 40.28 22.27
C THR A 98 -5.56 39.87 23.12
N LEU A 99 -4.50 39.46 22.45
CA LEU A 99 -3.21 39.06 23.04
C LEU A 99 -2.11 40.06 22.60
N ARG A 100 -1.03 40.08 23.36
CA ARG A 100 0.19 40.78 22.88
C ARG A 100 1.04 39.82 22.03
N LYS A 101 1.72 40.33 21.05
CA LYS A 101 2.63 39.57 20.20
C LYS A 101 3.70 38.84 21.08
N GLY A 102 3.83 37.53 20.91
CA GLY A 102 4.74 36.69 21.72
C GLY A 102 4.19 36.31 23.10
N GLN A 103 2.98 36.74 23.45
CA GLN A 103 2.38 36.42 24.74
C GLN A 103 1.98 34.94 24.82
N GLN A 104 2.35 34.28 25.92
CA GLN A 104 1.92 32.94 26.25
C GLN A 104 0.99 32.98 27.49
N ARG A 105 -0.26 32.57 27.33
CA ARG A 105 -1.24 32.51 28.44
C ARG A 105 -1.76 31.09 28.57
N LYS A 106 -1.82 30.61 29.82
CA LYS A 106 -2.38 29.30 30.16
C LYS A 106 -3.51 29.44 31.17
N GLY A 107 -4.48 28.51 31.13
CA GLY A 107 -5.57 28.47 32.06
C GLY A 107 -6.58 29.63 31.92
N VAL A 108 -6.72 30.18 30.71
CA VAL A 108 -7.66 31.26 30.45
C VAL A 108 -9.09 30.72 30.41
N ARG A 109 -10.00 31.38 31.11
CA ARG A 109 -11.43 31.07 31.07
C ARG A 109 -12.13 32.09 30.19
N VAL A 110 -12.60 31.66 29.01
CA VAL A 110 -13.35 32.49 28.08
C VAL A 110 -14.84 32.27 28.29
N LYS A 111 -15.56 33.36 28.54
CA LYS A 111 -17.03 33.33 28.75
C LYS A 111 -17.69 33.76 27.44
N MET A 112 -18.54 32.91 26.88
CA MET A 112 -19.37 33.24 25.73
C MET A 112 -20.79 33.55 26.19
N THR A 113 -21.35 34.65 25.69
CA THR A 113 -22.70 35.08 26.08
C THR A 113 -23.71 34.44 25.12
N PRO A 114 -24.76 33.78 25.58
CA PRO A 114 -25.82 33.27 24.72
C PRO A 114 -26.46 34.36 23.86
N ASP A 115 -26.72 34.09 22.58
CA ASP A 115 -27.38 34.98 21.66
C ASP A 115 -28.87 34.62 21.55
N VAL A 116 -29.68 35.36 22.30
CA VAL A 116 -31.13 35.08 22.44
C VAL A 116 -31.89 35.63 21.22
N TYR A 117 -31.90 34.87 20.11
CA TYR A 117 -32.98 34.99 19.12
C TYR A 117 -33.97 33.83 19.32
N GLY A 118 -35.14 34.18 19.75
CA GLY A 118 -36.13 33.27 20.31
C GLY A 118 -36.53 32.08 19.45
N LEU A 119 -36.40 30.95 20.04
CA LEU A 119 -37.25 29.76 19.97
C LEU A 119 -37.19 29.09 21.33
N GLN A 120 -38.36 28.70 21.86
CA GLN A 120 -38.45 28.02 23.15
C GLN A 120 -37.77 26.66 23.04
N ASP A 121 -36.55 26.56 23.56
CA ASP A 121 -35.71 25.35 23.49
C ASP A 121 -35.78 24.59 24.78
N ILE A 122 -35.95 23.27 24.64
CA ILE A 122 -35.63 22.34 25.73
C ILE A 122 -34.12 22.11 25.65
N VAL A 123 -33.34 22.96 26.27
CA VAL A 123 -31.86 22.81 26.34
C VAL A 123 -31.56 21.76 27.41
N VAL A 124 -31.15 20.58 26.98
CA VAL A 124 -30.53 19.60 27.86
C VAL A 124 -29.05 19.88 27.92
N THR A 125 -28.59 20.68 28.88
CA THR A 125 -27.16 20.91 29.15
C THR A 125 -26.61 19.76 30.03
N PRO A 126 -25.68 18.95 29.57
CA PRO A 126 -25.11 17.89 30.40
C PRO A 126 -24.16 18.50 31.44
N LYS A 127 -24.50 18.33 32.68
CA LYS A 127 -23.61 18.66 33.82
C LYS A 127 -22.51 17.60 33.91
N ASN A 128 -21.22 17.95 33.78
CA ASN A 128 -20.02 17.06 33.88
C ASN A 128 -19.83 15.99 32.79
N ARG A 129 -19.15 16.34 31.73
CA ARG A 129 -19.14 15.64 30.44
C ARG A 129 -18.24 14.37 30.31
N LYS A 130 -17.25 14.12 31.15
CA LYS A 130 -16.41 12.91 31.06
C LYS A 130 -16.65 11.84 32.10
N ARG A 131 -17.05 12.25 33.33
CA ARG A 131 -17.30 11.29 34.42
C ARG A 131 -18.73 10.74 34.47
N ASP A 132 -19.69 11.45 33.87
CA ASP A 132 -21.13 11.15 33.99
C ASP A 132 -21.85 10.85 32.67
N TYR A 133 -21.14 10.64 31.53
CA TYR A 133 -21.82 10.22 30.31
C TYR A 133 -22.46 8.85 30.52
N LYS A 134 -23.78 8.82 30.72
CA LYS A 134 -24.56 7.59 30.82
C LYS A 134 -25.16 7.30 29.44
N ARG A 135 -24.89 6.13 28.91
CA ARG A 135 -25.44 5.70 27.61
C ARG A 135 -26.92 5.31 27.73
N LYS A 136 -27.29 4.66 28.87
CA LYS A 136 -28.65 4.22 29.12
C LYS A 136 -29.54 5.40 29.55
N GLY A 137 -30.68 5.62 28.85
CA GLY A 137 -31.58 6.73 29.10
C GLY A 137 -31.05 8.10 28.64
N ASN A 138 -30.08 8.12 27.70
CA ASN A 138 -29.59 9.36 27.09
C ASN A 138 -30.41 9.70 25.85
N PRO A 139 -31.09 10.85 25.78
CA PRO A 139 -31.90 11.24 24.62
C PRO A 139 -31.11 11.27 23.29
N ALA A 140 -29.83 11.68 23.34
CA ALA A 140 -28.97 11.67 22.17
C ALA A 140 -28.69 10.24 21.65
N VAL A 141 -28.60 9.26 22.56
CA VAL A 141 -28.43 7.85 22.20
C VAL A 141 -29.75 7.27 21.67
N GLU A 142 -30.87 7.64 22.21
CA GLU A 142 -32.18 7.23 21.68
C GLU A 142 -32.43 7.83 20.29
N LEU A 143 -32.07 9.10 20.08
CA LEU A 143 -32.16 9.75 18.78
C LEU A 143 -31.31 9.01 17.73
N ILE A 144 -30.03 8.78 18.02
CA ILE A 144 -29.16 8.10 17.03
C ILE A 144 -29.60 6.66 16.78
N GLN A 145 -30.16 5.96 17.76
CA GLN A 145 -30.72 4.61 17.55
C GLN A 145 -31.93 4.66 16.60
N ASN A 146 -32.79 5.67 16.67
CA ASN A 146 -33.90 5.88 15.75
C ASN A 146 -33.40 6.20 14.35
N VAL A 147 -32.35 7.02 14.20
CA VAL A 147 -31.69 7.29 12.93
C VAL A 147 -31.13 6.00 12.33
N ILE A 148 -30.38 5.23 13.12
CA ILE A 148 -29.78 3.97 12.66
C ILE A 148 -30.84 2.95 12.24
N ALA A 149 -31.96 2.87 12.97
CA ALA A 149 -33.05 1.95 12.64
C ALA A 149 -33.76 2.31 11.32
N ARG A 150 -33.72 3.58 10.92
CA ARG A 150 -34.40 4.09 9.71
C ARG A 150 -33.48 4.61 8.62
N LYS A 151 -32.17 4.51 8.79
CA LYS A 151 -31.17 5.06 7.84
C LYS A 151 -31.36 4.55 6.40
N ASP A 152 -31.81 3.31 6.25
CA ASP A 152 -32.05 2.68 4.95
C ASP A 152 -33.49 2.88 4.42
N SER A 153 -34.35 3.60 5.18
CA SER A 153 -35.71 3.95 4.76
C SER A 153 -35.71 5.33 4.09
N PHE A 154 -36.62 5.60 3.19
CA PHE A 154 -36.77 6.89 2.51
C PHE A 154 -35.51 7.40 1.75
N CYS A 155 -34.52 6.60 1.50
CA CYS A 155 -33.38 6.95 0.67
C CYS A 155 -33.58 6.52 -0.79
N VAL A 156 -32.92 7.19 -1.71
CA VAL A 156 -33.01 6.89 -3.14
C VAL A 156 -32.71 5.44 -3.48
N HIS A 157 -31.88 4.75 -2.71
CA HIS A 157 -31.55 3.33 -2.88
C HIS A 157 -32.74 2.37 -2.57
N THR A 158 -33.86 2.89 -2.03
CA THR A 158 -35.09 2.09 -1.86
C THR A 158 -35.90 2.01 -3.14
N ALA A 159 -35.67 2.89 -4.11
CA ALA A 159 -36.27 2.82 -5.44
C ALA A 159 -35.82 1.55 -6.18
N ASP A 160 -36.61 1.08 -7.11
CA ASP A 160 -36.29 -0.11 -7.92
C ASP A 160 -35.12 0.15 -8.85
N GLN A 161 -34.98 1.37 -9.34
CA GLN A 161 -33.86 1.87 -10.13
C GLN A 161 -33.80 3.39 -10.07
N TYR A 162 -32.64 3.94 -10.39
CA TYR A 162 -32.47 5.36 -10.66
C TYR A 162 -31.28 5.63 -11.57
N THR A 163 -31.32 6.80 -12.20
CA THR A 163 -30.15 7.43 -12.81
C THR A 163 -29.92 8.81 -12.19
N ALA A 164 -28.68 9.24 -12.13
CA ALA A 164 -28.32 10.57 -11.67
C ALA A 164 -27.09 11.07 -12.45
N GLN A 165 -27.11 12.35 -12.79
CA GLN A 165 -25.93 13.03 -13.32
C GLN A 165 -25.03 13.47 -12.19
N THR A 166 -23.73 13.35 -12.38
CA THR A 166 -22.73 13.75 -11.40
C THR A 166 -21.72 14.70 -12.02
N TYR A 167 -21.42 15.77 -11.31
CA TYR A 167 -20.31 16.65 -11.58
C TYR A 167 -19.31 16.51 -10.43
N ASN A 168 -18.07 16.19 -10.72
CA ASN A 168 -17.01 16.04 -9.72
C ASN A 168 -15.83 16.96 -10.09
N ARG A 169 -15.50 17.87 -9.20
CA ARG A 169 -14.34 18.78 -9.31
C ARG A 169 -13.37 18.49 -8.19
N MET A 170 -12.11 18.27 -8.53
CA MET A 170 -11.01 18.06 -7.60
C MET A 170 -9.90 19.07 -7.88
N SER A 171 -9.50 19.83 -6.89
CA SER A 171 -8.40 20.79 -6.99
C SER A 171 -7.30 20.47 -5.98
N PHE A 172 -6.06 20.70 -6.41
CA PHE A 172 -4.86 20.54 -5.58
C PHE A 172 -4.12 21.87 -5.54
N ALA A 173 -3.76 22.30 -4.36
CA ALA A 173 -3.00 23.52 -4.16
C ALA A 173 -1.80 23.29 -3.24
N LEU A 174 -0.69 23.96 -3.55
CA LEU A 174 0.44 24.07 -2.60
C LEU A 174 0.08 25.10 -1.55
N ASP A 175 0.11 24.68 -0.30
CA ASP A 175 -0.31 25.51 0.82
C ASP A 175 0.88 26.11 1.58
N ASN A 176 0.66 27.31 2.14
CA ASN A 176 1.62 28.08 2.93
C ASN A 176 2.98 28.30 2.23
N LEU A 177 2.91 28.81 1.00
CA LEU A 177 4.07 29.15 0.18
C LEU A 177 4.82 30.36 0.76
N LYS A 178 5.64 30.12 1.79
CA LYS A 178 6.60 31.11 2.31
C LYS A 178 7.94 30.93 1.60
N VAL A 179 8.09 31.58 0.48
CA VAL A 179 9.29 31.56 -0.35
C VAL A 179 9.99 32.90 -0.24
N ASN A 180 11.30 32.88 -0.02
CA ASN A 180 12.11 34.09 -0.16
C ASN A 180 12.46 34.26 -1.64
N TRP A 181 11.67 35.06 -2.31
CA TRP A 181 11.78 35.32 -3.75
C TRP A 181 13.06 36.02 -4.16
N ASP A 182 13.79 36.68 -3.24
CA ASP A 182 15.05 37.38 -3.51
C ASP A 182 16.21 36.41 -3.69
N LYS A 183 16.08 35.16 -3.21
CA LYS A 183 17.11 34.14 -3.41
C LYS A 183 17.21 33.77 -4.89
N ARG A 184 18.44 33.70 -5.42
CA ARG A 184 18.76 33.40 -6.84
C ARG A 184 18.01 32.22 -7.44
N PHE A 185 17.75 31.17 -6.66
CA PHE A 185 16.98 30.02 -7.10
C PHE A 185 15.49 30.39 -7.32
N TRP A 186 14.86 30.99 -6.30
CA TRP A 186 13.43 31.33 -6.32
C TRP A 186 13.08 32.47 -7.24
N LYS A 187 14.03 33.35 -7.53
CA LYS A 187 13.86 34.42 -8.50
C LYS A 187 13.49 33.88 -9.89
N LYS A 188 13.88 32.64 -10.24
CA LYS A 188 13.48 32.01 -11.49
C LYS A 188 11.99 31.67 -11.55
N PHE A 189 11.32 31.57 -10.41
CA PHE A 189 9.90 31.23 -10.25
C PHE A 189 9.07 32.45 -9.82
N ASP A 190 9.55 33.63 -10.06
CA ASP A 190 8.90 34.93 -9.63
C ASP A 190 7.50 35.07 -10.24
N PHE A 191 7.26 34.51 -11.42
CA PHE A 191 5.94 34.46 -12.07
C PHE A 191 4.86 33.82 -11.23
N VAL A 192 5.22 32.88 -10.35
CA VAL A 192 4.27 32.15 -9.46
C VAL A 192 3.53 33.13 -8.55
N ARG A 193 4.11 34.30 -8.24
CA ARG A 193 3.44 35.32 -7.39
C ARG A 193 2.08 35.74 -7.92
N LYS A 194 1.93 35.79 -9.24
CA LYS A 194 0.68 36.16 -9.91
C LYS A 194 -0.46 35.22 -9.56
N TYR A 195 -0.13 33.95 -9.34
CA TYR A 195 -1.09 32.86 -9.12
C TYR A 195 -1.30 32.52 -7.65
N ILE A 196 -0.71 33.28 -6.72
CA ILE A 196 -0.87 33.04 -5.29
C ILE A 196 -2.24 33.53 -4.84
N ASP A 197 -3.06 32.59 -4.41
CA ASP A 197 -4.32 32.88 -3.74
C ASP A 197 -4.04 33.29 -2.29
N THR A 198 -4.39 34.55 -1.96
CA THR A 198 -4.27 35.13 -0.63
C THR A 198 -5.61 35.31 0.06
N THR A 199 -6.72 34.89 -0.57
CA THR A 199 -8.07 34.98 0.00
C THR A 199 -8.28 33.96 1.11
N GLY A 200 -7.58 32.81 1.03
CA GLY A 200 -7.55 31.81 2.07
C GLY A 200 -6.65 32.22 3.24
N VAL A 201 -6.52 31.36 4.16
CA VAL A 201 -5.84 31.41 5.45
C VAL A 201 -4.32 31.38 5.30
N TYR A 202 -3.80 30.62 4.35
CA TYR A 202 -2.42 30.65 3.95
C TYR A 202 -2.34 30.97 2.46
N PRO A 203 -1.32 31.70 2.03
CA PRO A 203 -1.12 31.86 0.61
C PRO A 203 -0.96 30.48 -0.03
N SER A 204 -1.81 30.20 -0.99
CA SER A 204 -1.80 28.93 -1.70
C SER A 204 -1.71 29.13 -3.21
N VAL A 205 -1.20 28.13 -3.93
CA VAL A 205 -1.16 28.12 -5.39
C VAL A 205 -1.82 26.85 -5.87
N THR A 206 -2.92 27.00 -6.59
CA THR A 206 -3.58 25.87 -7.23
C THR A 206 -2.69 25.35 -8.36
N ILE A 207 -2.32 24.07 -8.28
CA ILE A 207 -1.36 23.45 -9.21
C ILE A 207 -2.02 22.43 -10.11
N SER A 208 -3.27 22.02 -9.79
CA SER A 208 -4.02 21.06 -10.57
C SER A 208 -5.50 21.20 -10.32
N ILE A 209 -6.27 20.97 -11.38
CA ILE A 209 -7.72 20.86 -11.35
C ILE A 209 -8.18 19.73 -12.26
N ARG A 210 -9.08 18.90 -11.75
CA ARG A 210 -9.73 17.82 -12.49
C ARG A 210 -11.23 18.00 -12.41
N GLU A 211 -11.88 17.88 -13.54
CA GLU A 211 -13.34 17.96 -13.64
C GLU A 211 -13.83 16.72 -14.40
N ASN A 212 -14.85 16.08 -13.85
CA ASN A 212 -15.48 14.93 -14.46
C ASN A 212 -16.98 15.11 -14.44
N ILE A 213 -17.63 14.80 -15.56
CA ILE A 213 -19.08 14.66 -15.66
C ILE A 213 -19.38 13.21 -15.92
N GLY A 214 -20.34 12.66 -15.22
CA GLY A 214 -20.71 11.27 -15.34
C GLY A 214 -22.16 11.00 -15.00
N GLU A 215 -22.54 9.77 -15.16
CA GLU A 215 -23.86 9.25 -14.83
C GLU A 215 -23.74 8.07 -13.90
N GLU A 216 -24.55 8.05 -12.85
CA GLU A 216 -24.67 6.92 -11.94
C GLU A 216 -25.95 6.16 -12.26
N TYR A 217 -25.83 4.85 -12.40
CA TYR A 217 -26.94 3.93 -12.66
C TYR A 217 -27.06 2.94 -11.51
N TYR A 218 -28.25 2.78 -11.00
CA TYR A 218 -28.56 1.87 -9.92
C TYR A 218 -29.80 1.02 -10.26
N GLN A 219 -29.72 -0.25 -9.91
CA GLN A 219 -30.84 -1.18 -9.97
C GLN A 219 -30.85 -2.04 -8.69
N ARG A 220 -31.99 -2.08 -8.01
CA ARG A 220 -32.11 -2.80 -6.73
C ARG A 220 -32.18 -4.32 -6.89
N LYS A 221 -32.91 -4.81 -7.90
CA LYS A 221 -33.09 -6.24 -8.14
C LYS A 221 -32.99 -6.58 -9.63
N PRO A 222 -31.98 -7.36 -10.09
CA PRO A 222 -30.79 -7.74 -9.30
C PRO A 222 -29.97 -6.51 -8.92
N HIS A 223 -29.32 -6.53 -7.76
CA HIS A 223 -28.50 -5.40 -7.32
C HIS A 223 -27.36 -5.14 -8.31
N ARG A 224 -27.35 -3.96 -8.91
CA ARG A 224 -26.35 -3.50 -9.88
C ARG A 224 -26.15 -2.02 -9.72
N GLU A 225 -24.92 -1.64 -9.70
CA GLU A 225 -24.48 -0.24 -9.69
C GLU A 225 -23.46 -0.03 -10.77
N LYS A 226 -23.52 1.12 -11.43
CA LYS A 226 -22.56 1.50 -12.44
C LYS A 226 -22.41 3.00 -12.51
N LYS A 227 -21.18 3.45 -12.61
CA LYS A 227 -20.80 4.87 -12.80
C LYS A 227 -20.10 4.98 -14.15
N ILE A 228 -20.65 5.79 -15.02
CA ILE A 228 -20.11 6.03 -16.35
C ILE A 228 -19.61 7.47 -16.38
N MET A 229 -18.32 7.66 -16.66
CA MET A 229 -17.76 8.97 -16.91
C MET A 229 -18.02 9.33 -18.37
N THR A 230 -18.78 10.39 -18.60
CA THR A 230 -19.12 10.85 -19.95
C THR A 230 -18.13 11.88 -20.47
N LYS A 231 -17.62 12.75 -19.58
CA LYS A 231 -16.70 13.82 -19.95
C LYS A 231 -15.65 14.02 -18.86
N LYS A 232 -14.41 14.29 -19.26
CA LYS A 232 -13.29 14.53 -18.36
C LYS A 232 -12.45 15.71 -18.85
N ARG A 233 -11.97 16.51 -17.91
CA ARG A 233 -11.00 17.56 -18.15
C ARG A 233 -9.98 17.59 -17.02
N THR A 234 -8.71 17.60 -17.34
CA THR A 234 -7.63 17.68 -16.36
C THR A 234 -6.61 18.73 -16.78
N PHE A 235 -6.21 19.57 -15.86
CA PHE A 235 -5.08 20.50 -16.01
C PHE A 235 -4.26 20.45 -14.74
N GLY A 236 -2.97 20.18 -14.85
CA GLY A 236 -2.16 20.19 -13.66
C GLY A 236 -0.73 19.73 -13.87
N ILE A 237 0.09 19.99 -12.87
CA ILE A 237 1.46 19.52 -12.80
C ILE A 237 1.50 17.98 -12.70
N GLU A 238 0.45 17.35 -12.20
CA GLU A 238 0.36 15.90 -12.08
C GLU A 238 0.33 15.17 -13.42
N ASP A 239 -0.16 15.81 -14.49
CA ASP A 239 -0.10 15.25 -15.84
C ASP A 239 1.34 15.12 -16.33
N LEU A 240 2.26 15.86 -15.70
CA LEU A 240 3.70 15.79 -15.95
C LEU A 240 4.39 14.69 -15.13
N ILE A 241 3.76 14.25 -14.00
CA ILE A 241 4.31 13.22 -13.12
C ILE A 241 3.64 11.89 -13.47
N GLY A 242 4.24 11.19 -14.40
CA GLY A 242 3.70 10.02 -15.05
C GLY A 242 3.67 8.73 -14.25
N SER A 243 3.08 8.66 -13.08
CA SER A 243 2.81 7.36 -12.46
C SER A 243 1.31 7.09 -12.37
N GLY A 244 0.80 6.11 -13.11
CA GLY A 244 -0.56 5.62 -12.97
C GLY A 244 -0.91 5.26 -11.52
N SER A 245 0.08 4.80 -10.75
CA SER A 245 -0.03 4.56 -9.32
C SER A 245 -0.31 5.83 -8.49
N PHE A 246 0.12 7.01 -8.91
CA PHE A 246 -0.20 8.27 -8.23
C PHE A 246 -1.69 8.62 -8.41
N GLN A 247 -2.22 8.50 -9.62
CA GLN A 247 -3.63 8.77 -9.89
C GLN A 247 -4.55 7.80 -9.15
N GLU A 248 -4.19 6.53 -9.09
CA GLU A 248 -4.93 5.53 -8.33
C GLU A 248 -4.90 5.80 -6.82
N ASN A 249 -3.77 6.27 -6.28
CA ASN A 249 -3.68 6.67 -4.88
C ASN A 249 -4.57 7.87 -4.58
N VAL A 250 -4.60 8.87 -5.46
CA VAL A 250 -5.49 10.03 -5.33
C VAL A 250 -6.95 9.60 -5.37
N ASN A 251 -7.34 8.75 -6.32
CA ASN A 251 -8.70 8.24 -6.42
C ASN A 251 -9.11 7.42 -5.19
N ALA A 252 -8.16 6.71 -4.57
CA ALA A 252 -8.42 5.96 -3.35
C ALA A 252 -8.56 6.84 -2.10
N ILE A 253 -7.88 7.98 -2.08
CA ILE A 253 -8.01 8.99 -1.00
C ILE A 253 -9.38 9.66 -1.06
N PHE A 254 -9.85 9.99 -2.27
CA PHE A 254 -11.11 10.69 -2.53
C PHE A 254 -12.24 9.75 -2.99
N ARG A 255 -12.18 8.51 -2.53
CA ARG A 255 -13.23 7.53 -2.79
C ARG A 255 -14.55 7.98 -2.17
N ASP A 256 -15.66 7.73 -2.88
CA ASP A 256 -17.00 7.92 -2.33
C ASP A 256 -17.15 7.12 -1.02
N VAL A 257 -17.70 7.74 -0.02
CA VAL A 257 -17.91 7.17 1.31
C VAL A 257 -19.38 7.22 1.65
N GLU A 258 -19.91 6.08 2.06
CA GLU A 258 -21.30 5.98 2.49
C GLU A 258 -21.36 5.93 4.02
N ILE A 259 -21.95 6.98 4.64
CA ILE A 259 -22.05 7.07 6.09
C ILE A 259 -23.00 6.02 6.68
N ASN A 260 -23.95 5.51 5.88
CA ASN A 260 -24.90 4.46 6.29
C ASN A 260 -24.23 3.10 6.45
N ASP A 261 -23.05 2.89 5.88
CA ASP A 261 -22.26 1.68 6.09
C ASP A 261 -21.79 1.55 7.55
N ASN A 262 -21.51 0.33 7.99
CA ASN A 262 -20.96 0.12 9.34
C ASN A 262 -19.54 0.66 9.49
N SER A 263 -18.82 0.80 8.38
CA SER A 263 -17.46 1.32 8.36
C SER A 263 -17.13 1.92 6.99
N MET A 264 -16.36 2.97 7.01
CA MET A 264 -15.95 3.76 5.87
C MET A 264 -14.46 3.51 5.56
N ASN A 265 -14.14 3.15 4.33
CA ASN A 265 -12.75 2.94 3.89
C ASN A 265 -12.18 4.27 3.40
N LEU A 266 -11.30 4.88 4.18
CA LEU A 266 -10.68 6.16 3.90
C LEU A 266 -9.19 6.12 4.17
N LEU A 267 -8.39 6.76 3.32
CA LEU A 267 -6.94 6.90 3.53
C LEU A 267 -6.29 5.53 3.82
N PHE A 268 -6.70 4.49 3.08
CA PHE A 268 -6.23 3.10 3.25
C PHE A 268 -6.49 2.49 4.64
N ASN A 269 -7.37 3.10 5.43
CA ASN A 269 -7.77 2.65 6.75
C ASN A 269 -9.28 2.51 6.82
N ARG A 270 -9.73 1.71 7.78
CA ARG A 270 -11.13 1.47 8.01
C ARG A 270 -11.59 2.24 9.24
N PHE A 271 -12.46 3.23 9.03
CA PHE A 271 -13.04 4.06 10.07
C PHE A 271 -14.42 3.54 10.44
N VAL A 272 -14.76 3.59 11.73
CA VAL A 272 -16.10 3.23 12.19
C VAL A 272 -17.06 4.36 11.84
N SER A 273 -18.19 4.03 11.20
CA SER A 273 -19.22 5.03 10.92
C SER A 273 -19.95 5.44 12.20
N PRO A 274 -20.32 6.72 12.35
CA PRO A 274 -21.20 7.16 13.44
C PRO A 274 -22.63 6.58 13.34
N LEU A 275 -22.99 6.03 12.18
CA LEU A 275 -24.27 5.32 11.95
C LEU A 275 -24.10 3.79 11.91
N SER A 276 -22.99 3.26 12.42
CA SER A 276 -22.78 1.82 12.46
C SER A 276 -23.84 1.12 13.29
N SER A 277 -24.60 0.21 12.66
CA SER A 277 -25.65 -0.55 13.34
C SER A 277 -25.11 -1.51 14.40
N THR A 278 -23.83 -1.87 14.34
CA THR A 278 -23.22 -2.86 15.24
C THR A 278 -22.56 -2.25 16.48
N ILE A 279 -21.84 -1.13 16.33
CA ILE A 279 -20.98 -0.61 17.39
C ILE A 279 -21.08 0.90 17.61
N ALA A 280 -21.88 1.64 16.86
CA ALA A 280 -21.90 3.10 16.92
C ALA A 280 -22.07 3.63 18.36
N THR A 281 -23.10 3.18 19.08
CA THR A 281 -23.40 3.66 20.44
C THR A 281 -22.39 3.22 21.50
N THR A 282 -21.51 2.25 21.22
CA THR A 282 -20.42 1.85 22.11
C THR A 282 -19.11 2.50 21.76
N PHE A 283 -18.96 2.88 20.49
CA PHE A 283 -17.75 3.49 19.96
C PHE A 283 -17.75 5.01 20.07
N TYR A 284 -18.95 5.64 19.98
CA TYR A 284 -19.15 7.08 20.03
C TYR A 284 -19.97 7.52 21.26
N GLN A 285 -19.74 8.75 21.69
CA GLN A 285 -20.59 9.54 22.58
C GLN A 285 -21.32 10.56 21.72
N TYR A 286 -22.63 10.72 21.98
CA TYR A 286 -23.50 11.61 21.22
C TYR A 286 -24.08 12.68 22.13
N TYR A 287 -24.20 13.91 21.60
CA TYR A 287 -24.66 15.07 22.31
C TYR A 287 -25.62 15.87 21.43
N ILE A 288 -26.86 16.10 21.90
CA ILE A 288 -27.77 17.04 21.26
C ILE A 288 -27.26 18.43 21.59
N MET A 289 -26.96 19.21 20.57
CA MET A 289 -26.44 20.57 20.72
C MET A 289 -27.55 21.59 20.63
N ASP A 290 -28.31 21.63 19.56
CA ASP A 290 -29.34 22.60 19.26
C ASP A 290 -30.33 22.10 18.22
N THR A 291 -31.41 22.88 17.97
CA THR A 291 -32.27 22.69 16.80
C THR A 291 -32.12 23.91 15.87
N ILE A 292 -31.61 23.69 14.70
CA ILE A 292 -31.29 24.74 13.72
C ILE A 292 -32.03 24.52 12.41
N MET A 293 -32.18 25.59 11.64
CA MET A 293 -32.72 25.50 10.28
C MET A 293 -31.60 25.22 9.29
N VAL A 294 -31.68 24.13 8.51
CA VAL A 294 -30.74 23.75 7.45
C VAL A 294 -31.53 23.66 6.14
N ASP A 295 -31.29 24.58 5.21
CA ASP A 295 -31.98 24.67 3.90
C ASP A 295 -33.53 24.58 3.99
N GLY A 296 -34.10 25.27 4.99
CA GLY A 296 -35.53 25.30 5.21
C GLY A 296 -36.11 24.14 6.05
N TYR A 297 -35.29 23.17 6.46
CA TYR A 297 -35.69 22.08 7.34
C TYR A 297 -35.28 22.34 8.79
N PRO A 298 -36.17 22.19 9.79
CA PRO A 298 -35.78 22.17 11.19
C PRO A 298 -34.99 20.90 11.47
N CYS A 299 -33.75 21.03 11.88
CA CYS A 299 -32.86 19.92 12.15
C CYS A 299 -32.34 19.93 13.56
N ILE A 300 -32.25 18.76 14.17
CA ILE A 300 -31.54 18.55 15.43
C ILE A 300 -30.07 18.41 15.12
N ASP A 301 -29.24 19.28 15.65
CA ASP A 301 -27.79 19.18 15.60
C ASP A 301 -27.29 18.17 16.64
N LEU A 302 -26.82 17.02 16.17
CA LEU A 302 -26.27 15.94 16.99
C LEU A 302 -24.76 15.86 16.81
N ALA A 303 -24.03 16.37 17.80
CA ALA A 303 -22.58 16.24 17.84
C ALA A 303 -22.16 14.83 18.30
N PHE A 304 -21.05 14.33 17.79
CA PHE A 304 -20.50 13.05 18.22
C PHE A 304 -18.97 13.04 18.24
N VAL A 305 -18.43 12.23 19.17
CA VAL A 305 -16.98 12.02 19.33
C VAL A 305 -16.69 10.57 19.67
N PRO A 306 -15.55 10.00 19.26
CA PRO A 306 -15.17 8.65 19.69
C PRO A 306 -14.91 8.62 21.21
N VAL A 307 -15.29 7.55 21.88
CA VAL A 307 -14.95 7.30 23.30
C VAL A 307 -13.43 7.36 23.50
N ASN A 308 -12.67 6.87 22.52
CA ASN A 308 -11.24 6.99 22.47
C ASN A 308 -10.85 7.79 21.21
N SER A 309 -10.35 9.02 21.38
CA SER A 309 -9.97 9.94 20.32
C SER A 309 -8.86 9.41 19.38
N GLN A 310 -8.11 8.38 19.81
CA GLN A 310 -7.05 7.75 19.01
C GLN A 310 -7.55 6.56 18.18
N SER A 311 -8.80 6.16 18.34
CA SER A 311 -9.40 5.10 17.53
C SER A 311 -9.84 5.64 16.17
N TYR A 312 -9.77 4.78 15.13
CA TYR A 312 -10.17 5.15 13.77
C TYR A 312 -11.70 5.41 13.69
N GLY A 313 -12.08 6.60 14.02
CA GLY A 313 -13.42 7.14 13.97
C GLY A 313 -13.40 8.61 13.62
N PHE A 314 -14.56 9.24 13.62
CA PHE A 314 -14.74 10.64 13.28
C PHE A 314 -15.21 11.46 14.46
N THR A 315 -15.02 12.75 14.39
CA THR A 315 -15.75 13.74 15.19
C THR A 315 -16.59 14.56 14.23
N GLY A 316 -17.71 15.10 14.69
CA GLY A 316 -18.52 15.98 13.83
C GLY A 316 -19.95 16.10 14.28
N HIS A 317 -20.77 16.53 13.33
CA HIS A 317 -22.17 16.85 13.50
C HIS A 317 -23.04 16.12 12.49
N LEU A 318 -24.18 15.64 12.96
CA LEU A 318 -25.24 15.05 12.17
C LEU A 318 -26.48 15.96 12.30
N TYR A 319 -26.96 16.50 11.21
CA TYR A 319 -28.14 17.35 11.17
C TYR A 319 -29.35 16.49 10.78
N ILE A 320 -30.15 16.16 11.77
CA ILE A 320 -31.26 15.20 11.66
C ILE A 320 -32.56 15.98 11.56
N VAL A 321 -33.36 15.75 10.51
CA VAL A 321 -34.66 16.41 10.36
C VAL A 321 -35.53 16.11 11.60
N ASN A 322 -36.04 17.18 12.22
CA ASN A 322 -36.84 17.09 13.43
C ASN A 322 -38.29 16.71 13.11
N ASP A 323 -38.46 15.49 12.61
CA ASP A 323 -39.74 14.89 12.29
C ASP A 323 -39.78 13.40 12.66
N SER A 324 -40.86 12.69 12.33
CA SER A 324 -40.98 11.25 12.57
C SER A 324 -40.13 10.37 11.70
N THR A 325 -39.48 10.93 10.65
CA THR A 325 -38.61 10.17 9.70
C THR A 325 -37.20 9.99 10.23
N PHE A 326 -36.70 10.89 11.06
CA PHE A 326 -35.33 10.94 11.57
C PHE A 326 -34.28 10.90 10.47
N ARG A 327 -34.57 11.57 9.35
CA ARG A 327 -33.67 11.57 8.19
C ARG A 327 -32.50 12.50 8.40
N LEU A 328 -31.35 12.10 7.87
CA LEU A 328 -30.15 12.92 7.84
C LEU A 328 -30.27 13.94 6.70
N LYS A 329 -30.31 15.23 7.03
CA LYS A 329 -30.28 16.34 6.04
C LYS A 329 -28.86 16.67 5.62
N LYS A 330 -27.95 16.67 6.60
CA LYS A 330 -26.54 17.03 6.39
C LYS A 330 -25.67 16.30 7.41
N TYR A 331 -24.44 16.02 7.03
CA TYR A 331 -23.39 15.70 8.01
C TYR A 331 -22.10 16.44 7.71
N ALA A 332 -21.36 16.77 8.75
CA ALA A 332 -20.01 17.32 8.70
C ALA A 332 -19.12 16.50 9.64
N ILE A 333 -18.18 15.76 9.07
CA ILE A 333 -17.31 14.84 9.80
C ILE A 333 -15.86 15.21 9.59
N ASN A 334 -15.06 15.06 10.65
CA ASN A 334 -13.63 15.34 10.64
C ASN A 334 -12.87 14.16 11.25
N ILE A 335 -11.66 13.94 10.79
CA ILE A 335 -10.73 12.99 11.43
C ILE A 335 -10.04 13.71 12.58
N PRO A 336 -10.17 13.21 13.85
CA PRO A 336 -9.47 13.79 15.00
C PRO A 336 -7.95 13.82 14.79
N PRO A 337 -7.26 14.91 15.15
CA PRO A 337 -5.80 15.04 14.96
C PRO A 337 -4.99 14.08 15.86
N GLU A 338 -5.60 13.52 16.88
CA GLU A 338 -5.01 12.51 17.76
C GLU A 338 -4.87 11.14 17.09
N ILE A 339 -5.63 10.88 16.03
CA ILE A 339 -5.51 9.64 15.26
C ILE A 339 -4.13 9.59 14.60
N ASN A 340 -3.51 8.45 14.73
CA ASN A 340 -2.17 8.23 14.19
C ASN A 340 -2.22 8.02 12.66
N LEU A 341 -2.48 9.10 11.91
CA LEU A 341 -2.33 9.17 10.47
C LEU A 341 -1.03 9.87 10.10
N ASN A 342 -0.35 9.34 9.08
CA ASN A 342 0.83 9.98 8.53
C ASN A 342 0.43 10.91 7.40
N PHE A 343 1.20 11.97 7.24
CA PHE A 343 1.10 12.88 6.10
C PHE A 343 -0.25 13.60 5.95
N VAL A 344 -1.22 13.35 6.82
CA VAL A 344 -2.53 14.00 6.84
C VAL A 344 -2.61 14.89 8.07
N SER A 345 -2.80 16.18 7.89
CA SER A 345 -2.97 17.12 9.00
C SER A 345 -4.43 17.48 9.26
N ASN A 346 -5.24 17.45 8.21
CA ASN A 346 -6.67 17.68 8.31
C ASN A 346 -7.38 16.86 7.23
N PHE A 347 -8.54 16.34 7.57
CA PHE A 347 -9.44 15.68 6.64
C PHE A 347 -10.88 15.87 7.10
N SER A 348 -11.73 16.41 6.23
CA SER A 348 -13.14 16.62 6.53
C SER A 348 -14.02 16.25 5.34
N ILE A 349 -15.23 15.80 5.63
CA ILE A 349 -16.28 15.57 4.64
C ILE A 349 -17.53 16.29 5.12
N GLU A 350 -18.10 17.09 4.25
CA GLU A 350 -19.43 17.63 4.36
C GLU A 350 -20.30 17.01 3.28
N HIS A 351 -21.51 16.58 3.65
CA HIS A 351 -22.44 15.98 2.73
C HIS A 351 -23.85 16.48 2.99
N ASP A 352 -24.47 16.94 1.95
CA ASP A 352 -25.83 17.45 1.95
C ASP A 352 -26.74 16.50 1.18
N TYR A 353 -27.95 16.29 1.73
CA TYR A 353 -29.03 15.54 1.08
C TYR A 353 -30.15 16.48 0.70
N LYS A 354 -30.86 16.16 -0.39
CA LYS A 354 -32.09 16.81 -0.79
C LYS A 354 -33.25 15.82 -0.88
N GLN A 355 -34.44 16.31 -0.61
CA GLN A 355 -35.66 15.55 -0.84
C GLN A 355 -36.09 15.70 -2.31
N LEU A 356 -36.39 14.60 -2.97
CA LEU A 356 -36.94 14.57 -4.33
C LEU A 356 -38.47 14.69 -4.27
N ASP A 357 -39.10 15.00 -5.42
CA ASP A 357 -40.54 15.21 -5.51
C ASP A 357 -41.37 14.01 -5.05
N ASN A 358 -40.83 12.79 -5.15
CA ASN A 358 -41.45 11.56 -4.65
C ASN A 358 -41.27 11.31 -3.14
N GLY A 359 -40.66 12.26 -2.42
CA GLY A 359 -40.43 12.16 -0.97
C GLY A 359 -39.17 11.39 -0.57
N LEU A 360 -38.45 10.77 -1.49
CA LEU A 360 -37.16 10.10 -1.21
C LEU A 360 -36.04 11.12 -1.04
N TRP A 361 -35.06 10.78 -0.21
CA TRP A 361 -33.87 11.58 0.02
C TRP A 361 -32.70 11.06 -0.82
N ALA A 362 -32.04 11.96 -1.51
CA ALA A 362 -30.91 11.67 -2.39
C ALA A 362 -29.71 12.57 -2.05
N PRO A 363 -28.49 12.13 -2.34
CA PRO A 363 -27.30 12.98 -2.31
C PRO A 363 -27.50 14.26 -3.14
N ASP A 364 -27.10 15.38 -2.62
CA ASP A 364 -27.10 16.66 -3.34
C ASP A 364 -25.69 17.15 -3.60
N ARG A 365 -24.90 17.28 -2.52
CA ARG A 365 -23.53 17.79 -2.58
C ARG A 365 -22.64 17.07 -1.57
N THR A 366 -21.44 16.73 -2.01
CA THR A 366 -20.36 16.28 -1.13
C THR A 366 -19.14 17.17 -1.31
N THR A 367 -18.57 17.67 -0.22
CA THR A 367 -17.30 18.38 -0.24
C THR A 367 -16.34 17.65 0.67
N THR A 368 -15.24 17.18 0.10
CA THR A 368 -14.14 16.55 0.83
C THR A 368 -12.93 17.48 0.81
N TYR A 369 -12.35 17.70 1.95
CA TYR A 369 -11.17 18.51 2.14
C TYR A 369 -10.09 17.69 2.81
N ALA A 370 -8.88 17.71 2.25
CA ALA A 370 -7.73 17.01 2.79
C ALA A 370 -6.47 17.88 2.72
N LYS A 371 -5.72 17.94 3.82
CA LYS A 371 -4.43 18.61 3.86
C LYS A 371 -3.33 17.61 4.13
N PHE A 372 -2.43 17.45 3.16
CA PHE A 372 -1.28 16.55 3.22
C PHE A 372 0.00 17.33 3.48
N TYR A 373 0.94 16.74 4.21
CA TYR A 373 2.26 17.28 4.46
C TYR A 373 3.30 16.16 4.48
N ILE A 374 4.53 16.44 4.05
CA ILE A 374 5.61 15.44 4.03
C ILE A 374 6.52 15.61 5.23
N PHE A 375 7.03 16.81 5.48
CA PHE A 375 8.06 17.03 6.50
C PHE A 375 7.57 17.83 7.71
N ASP A 376 6.80 18.88 7.53
CA ASP A 376 6.25 19.68 8.60
C ASP A 376 4.75 19.95 8.39
N ASN A 377 4.02 20.15 9.48
CA ASN A 377 2.57 20.39 9.44
C ASN A 377 2.18 21.77 8.86
N LYS A 378 3.14 22.58 8.47
CA LYS A 378 2.92 23.97 8.03
C LYS A 378 2.82 24.09 6.53
N ARG A 379 3.53 23.23 5.78
CA ARG A 379 3.56 23.24 4.31
C ARG A 379 3.07 21.93 3.77
N GLY A 380 2.23 21.97 2.79
CA GLY A 380 1.68 20.74 2.24
C GLY A 380 0.91 20.93 0.96
N ILE A 381 0.18 19.93 0.61
CA ILE A 381 -0.76 19.90 -0.49
C ILE A 381 -2.17 19.95 0.10
N LEU A 382 -2.90 20.95 -0.30
CA LEU A 382 -4.31 21.09 -0.04
C LEU A 382 -5.07 20.43 -1.18
N ALA A 383 -5.94 19.51 -0.88
CA ALA A 383 -6.80 18.88 -1.86
C ALA A 383 -8.25 19.09 -1.47
N ARG A 384 -9.05 19.50 -2.44
CA ARG A 384 -10.50 19.70 -2.28
C ARG A 384 -11.23 18.98 -3.39
N GLN A 385 -12.23 18.20 -3.03
CA GLN A 385 -13.15 17.58 -3.96
C GLN A 385 -14.56 18.12 -3.70
N THR A 386 -15.26 18.50 -4.75
CA THR A 386 -16.69 18.84 -4.71
C THR A 386 -17.42 17.96 -5.71
N LYS A 387 -18.39 17.19 -5.24
CA LYS A 387 -19.25 16.35 -6.07
C LYS A 387 -20.69 16.84 -5.93
N ILE A 388 -21.35 17.10 -7.04
CA ILE A 388 -22.73 17.60 -7.11
C ILE A 388 -23.55 16.60 -7.91
N TYR A 389 -24.74 16.31 -7.41
CA TYR A 389 -25.67 15.39 -8.03
C TYR A 389 -26.89 16.15 -8.59
N THR A 390 -27.21 15.89 -9.85
CA THR A 390 -28.31 16.52 -10.55
C THR A 390 -29.08 15.49 -11.41
N GLY A 391 -30.20 15.90 -12.01
CA GLY A 391 -30.89 15.09 -13.03
C GLY A 391 -31.34 13.70 -12.53
N TRP A 392 -31.84 13.61 -11.28
CA TRP A 392 -32.37 12.36 -10.74
C TRP A 392 -33.57 11.89 -11.53
N ASP A 393 -33.50 10.69 -12.08
CA ASP A 393 -34.60 10.02 -12.79
C ASP A 393 -34.80 8.61 -12.21
N LEU A 394 -35.97 8.35 -11.66
CA LEU A 394 -36.34 7.10 -11.03
C LEU A 394 -37.33 6.29 -11.89
N GLU A 395 -37.83 6.88 -12.97
CA GLU A 395 -38.92 6.32 -13.77
C GLU A 395 -38.43 5.63 -15.05
N THR A 396 -37.41 6.19 -15.70
CA THR A 396 -36.91 5.68 -16.98
C THR A 396 -36.21 4.32 -16.82
N PRO A 397 -36.65 3.25 -17.53
CA PRO A 397 -36.02 1.95 -17.44
C PRO A 397 -34.58 1.95 -17.93
N ILE A 398 -33.66 1.42 -17.13
CA ILE A 398 -32.23 1.31 -17.47
C ILE A 398 -32.04 0.08 -18.39
N ALA A 399 -31.41 0.28 -19.54
CA ALA A 399 -31.07 -0.80 -20.46
C ALA A 399 -30.11 -1.81 -19.83
N LYS A 400 -30.33 -3.11 -20.06
CA LYS A 400 -29.44 -4.16 -19.49
C LYS A 400 -28.01 -4.04 -19.98
N GLU A 401 -27.83 -3.57 -21.18
CA GLU A 401 -26.53 -3.34 -21.84
C GLU A 401 -25.71 -2.29 -21.10
N THR A 402 -26.35 -1.33 -20.45
CA THR A 402 -25.68 -0.31 -19.62
C THR A 402 -24.83 -0.94 -18.53
N PHE A 403 -25.30 -2.00 -17.87
CA PHE A 403 -24.56 -2.68 -16.82
C PHE A 403 -23.52 -3.68 -17.33
N SER A 404 -23.53 -4.05 -18.60
CA SER A 404 -22.61 -4.99 -19.20
C SER A 404 -21.47 -4.33 -19.98
N SER A 405 -21.61 -3.07 -20.36
CA SER A 405 -20.55 -2.32 -21.06
C SER A 405 -19.36 -2.05 -20.11
N LEU A 406 -18.16 -2.06 -20.64
CA LEU A 406 -16.94 -1.65 -19.92
C LEU A 406 -17.01 -0.14 -19.65
N THR A 407 -16.67 0.28 -18.43
CA THR A 407 -16.56 1.69 -18.06
C THR A 407 -15.15 2.04 -17.66
N ALA A 408 -14.85 3.33 -17.64
CA ALA A 408 -13.56 3.85 -17.20
C ALA A 408 -13.24 3.52 -15.71
N GLU A 409 -14.26 3.25 -14.88
CA GLU A 409 -14.03 2.78 -13.50
C GLU A 409 -13.74 1.28 -13.42
N ASP A 410 -14.30 0.48 -14.32
CA ASP A 410 -13.99 -0.94 -14.44
C ASP A 410 -12.59 -1.15 -15.02
N ILE A 411 -12.05 -0.12 -15.71
CA ILE A 411 -10.72 -0.09 -16.30
C ILE A 411 -9.95 1.06 -15.65
N PRO A 412 -9.22 0.84 -14.54
CA PRO A 412 -8.62 1.90 -13.71
C PRO A 412 -7.69 2.87 -14.43
N THR A 413 -7.34 2.61 -15.65
CA THR A 413 -6.32 3.32 -16.43
C THR A 413 -6.77 3.91 -17.75
N LEU A 414 -7.95 3.59 -18.25
CA LEU A 414 -8.54 4.32 -19.37
C LEU A 414 -8.99 5.75 -19.00
N ALA A 415 -8.95 6.08 -17.72
CA ALA A 415 -9.30 7.40 -17.21
C ALA A 415 -8.29 8.52 -17.55
N SER A 416 -7.17 8.20 -18.23
CA SER A 416 -6.18 9.20 -18.67
C SER A 416 -6.32 9.62 -20.14
N ASP A 417 -7.29 9.07 -20.87
CA ASP A 417 -7.40 9.31 -22.30
C ASP A 417 -8.10 10.62 -22.61
N SER A 418 -7.33 11.56 -23.10
CA SER A 418 -7.82 12.77 -23.78
C SER A 418 -8.34 12.48 -25.20
N THR A 419 -8.28 11.25 -25.69
CA THR A 419 -8.52 10.88 -27.09
C THR A 419 -9.90 10.28 -27.36
N HIS A 420 -10.65 9.83 -26.33
CA HIS A 420 -11.97 9.23 -26.50
C HIS A 420 -13.13 10.09 -25.99
N GLY A 421 -12.87 11.26 -25.42
CA GLY A 421 -13.90 12.25 -25.14
C GLY A 421 -14.02 13.24 -26.31
N GLU A 422 -15.23 13.55 -26.76
CA GLU A 422 -15.45 14.69 -27.62
C GLU A 422 -14.68 15.90 -27.05
N TYR A 423 -13.85 16.52 -27.89
CA TYR A 423 -13.14 17.76 -27.53
C TYR A 423 -14.18 18.84 -27.29
N ILE A 424 -14.48 19.10 -26.04
CA ILE A 424 -15.43 20.13 -25.67
C ILE A 424 -14.68 21.43 -25.50
N SER A 425 -15.18 22.49 -26.12
CA SER A 425 -14.60 23.83 -25.98
C SER A 425 -14.67 24.31 -24.51
N ILE A 426 -13.80 25.23 -24.15
CA ILE A 426 -13.82 25.83 -22.80
C ILE A 426 -15.19 26.43 -22.48
N GLN A 427 -15.84 27.07 -23.47
CA GLN A 427 -17.19 27.66 -23.32
C GLN A 427 -18.26 26.59 -23.05
N GLU A 428 -18.17 25.43 -23.67
CA GLU A 428 -19.11 24.32 -23.42
C GLU A 428 -18.91 23.77 -22.03
N TRP A 429 -17.66 23.65 -21.55
CA TRP A 429 -17.39 23.25 -20.16
C TRP A 429 -17.97 24.25 -19.15
N ASP A 430 -17.83 25.55 -19.41
CA ASP A 430 -18.37 26.60 -18.53
C ASP A 430 -19.89 26.53 -18.42
N ASN A 431 -20.58 26.12 -19.47
CA ASN A 431 -22.04 25.90 -19.46
C ASN A 431 -22.46 24.63 -18.73
N LEU A 432 -21.59 23.63 -18.67
CA LEU A 432 -21.85 22.34 -18.00
C LEU A 432 -21.54 22.37 -16.50
N ARG A 433 -20.83 23.38 -16.02
CA ARG A 433 -20.48 23.51 -14.61
C ARG A 433 -21.67 24.00 -13.80
N PRO A 434 -22.03 23.29 -12.72
CA PRO A 434 -23.00 23.82 -11.76
C PRO A 434 -22.49 25.06 -11.01
N GLU A 435 -21.16 25.20 -10.87
CA GLU A 435 -20.49 26.30 -10.20
C GLU A 435 -19.28 26.79 -11.01
N PRO A 436 -19.08 28.09 -11.17
CA PRO A 436 -17.93 28.62 -11.89
C PRO A 436 -16.61 28.32 -11.18
N LEU A 437 -15.53 28.31 -11.94
CA LEU A 437 -14.18 28.24 -11.37
C LEU A 437 -13.81 29.60 -10.75
N SER A 438 -13.04 29.54 -9.66
CA SER A 438 -12.34 30.72 -9.18
C SER A 438 -11.28 31.16 -10.21
N TRP A 439 -10.86 32.42 -10.17
CA TRP A 439 -9.80 32.88 -11.06
C TRP A 439 -8.51 32.06 -10.94
N TYR A 440 -8.17 31.64 -9.72
CA TYR A 440 -6.97 30.82 -9.43
C TYR A 440 -7.08 29.41 -10.00
N GLU A 441 -8.28 28.82 -9.98
CA GLU A 441 -8.53 27.51 -10.59
C GLU A 441 -8.52 27.61 -12.13
N ALA A 442 -9.09 28.66 -12.70
CA ALA A 442 -9.10 28.87 -14.14
C ALA A 442 -7.70 29.13 -14.71
N SER A 443 -6.83 29.76 -13.93
CA SER A 443 -5.46 30.12 -14.34
C SER A 443 -4.43 29.00 -14.21
N VAL A 444 -4.83 27.79 -13.75
CA VAL A 444 -3.91 26.65 -13.61
C VAL A 444 -3.26 26.29 -14.94
N GLN A 445 -4.00 26.39 -16.05
CA GLN A 445 -3.46 26.08 -17.38
C GLN A 445 -2.29 27.00 -17.74
N ASP A 446 -2.43 28.29 -17.49
CA ASP A 446 -1.38 29.28 -17.74
C ASP A 446 -0.16 29.03 -16.85
N LEU A 447 -0.40 28.71 -15.57
CA LEU A 447 0.65 28.39 -14.62
C LEU A 447 1.45 27.17 -15.08
N VAL A 448 0.78 26.09 -15.49
CA VAL A 448 1.42 24.86 -16.00
C VAL A 448 2.23 25.16 -17.26
N HIS A 449 1.70 25.99 -18.16
CA HIS A 449 2.41 26.39 -19.37
C HIS A 449 3.69 27.16 -19.04
N GLU A 450 3.66 28.06 -18.07
CA GLU A 450 4.86 28.78 -17.63
C GLU A 450 5.90 27.83 -17.01
N PHE A 451 5.48 26.87 -16.19
CA PHE A 451 6.39 25.85 -15.64
C PHE A 451 7.00 24.97 -16.73
N THR A 452 6.20 24.46 -17.65
CA THR A 452 6.67 23.57 -18.73
C THR A 452 7.59 24.25 -19.74
N SER A 453 7.50 25.57 -19.86
CA SER A 453 8.45 26.37 -20.66
C SER A 453 9.86 26.45 -20.05
N MET A 454 10.03 26.06 -18.77
CA MET A 454 11.29 26.15 -18.04
C MET A 454 12.12 24.85 -18.16
N PRO A 455 13.34 24.87 -18.76
CA PRO A 455 14.19 23.68 -18.86
C PRO A 455 14.57 23.08 -17.50
N LEU A 456 14.75 23.92 -16.47
CA LEU A 456 15.05 23.47 -15.11
C LEU A 456 13.90 22.65 -14.51
N PHE A 457 12.67 23.11 -14.70
CA PHE A 457 11.48 22.41 -14.21
C PHE A 457 11.31 21.07 -14.93
N ASN A 458 11.43 21.05 -16.25
CA ASN A 458 11.35 19.81 -17.03
C ASN A 458 12.41 18.78 -16.61
N SER A 459 13.64 19.24 -16.32
CA SER A 459 14.70 18.35 -15.80
C SER A 459 14.37 17.80 -14.42
N LEU A 460 13.74 18.59 -13.54
CA LEU A 460 13.30 18.15 -12.23
C LEU A 460 12.17 17.11 -12.34
N VAL A 461 11.18 17.39 -13.18
CA VAL A 461 10.08 16.44 -13.46
C VAL A 461 10.62 15.11 -13.99
N LEU A 462 11.52 15.17 -14.98
CA LEU A 462 12.17 13.99 -15.54
C LEU A 462 12.91 13.19 -14.46
N PHE A 463 13.62 13.86 -13.57
CA PHE A 463 14.32 13.22 -12.46
C PHE A 463 13.33 12.54 -11.48
N VAL A 464 12.29 13.25 -11.05
CA VAL A 464 11.26 12.70 -10.15
C VAL A 464 10.58 11.50 -10.80
N ASN A 465 10.22 11.60 -12.07
CA ASN A 465 9.61 10.51 -12.82
C ASN A 465 10.55 9.31 -12.92
N SER A 466 11.84 9.54 -13.20
CA SER A 466 12.83 8.46 -13.30
C SER A 466 13.00 7.70 -11.98
N VAL A 467 12.96 8.39 -10.85
CA VAL A 467 13.05 7.77 -9.52
C VAL A 467 11.78 7.04 -9.14
N THR A 468 10.61 7.63 -9.40
CA THR A 468 9.32 7.06 -8.99
C THR A 468 8.89 5.88 -9.86
N THR A 469 9.18 5.93 -11.16
CA THR A 469 8.86 4.86 -12.11
C THR A 469 9.99 3.85 -12.28
N GLU A 470 11.18 4.15 -11.76
CA GLU A 470 12.43 3.41 -11.99
C GLU A 470 12.93 3.41 -13.46
N TYR A 471 12.37 4.29 -14.30
CA TYR A 471 12.73 4.36 -15.72
C TYR A 471 13.06 5.78 -16.16
N ILE A 472 14.06 5.90 -17.03
CA ILE A 472 14.44 7.14 -17.69
C ILE A 472 13.78 7.17 -19.06
N THR A 473 13.01 8.18 -19.33
CA THR A 473 12.39 8.39 -20.64
C THR A 473 13.44 8.84 -21.66
N THR A 474 13.28 8.42 -22.90
CA THR A 474 14.18 8.83 -24.00
C THR A 474 13.72 10.07 -24.73
N GLU A 475 12.47 10.46 -24.55
CA GLU A 475 11.92 11.70 -25.16
C GLU A 475 12.18 12.89 -24.24
N HIS A 476 12.47 14.05 -24.87
CA HIS A 476 12.74 15.31 -24.18
C HIS A 476 11.51 16.21 -24.07
N SER A 477 10.32 15.69 -24.37
CA SER A 477 9.08 16.45 -24.23
C SER A 477 8.77 16.71 -22.75
N SER A 478 8.04 17.79 -22.48
CA SER A 478 7.48 18.07 -21.16
C SER A 478 6.46 17.00 -20.72
N HIS A 479 6.04 16.14 -21.65
CA HIS A 479 5.10 15.07 -21.40
C HIS A 479 5.84 13.74 -21.34
N TYR A 480 6.01 13.22 -20.15
CA TYR A 480 6.59 11.89 -19.87
C TYR A 480 5.92 10.77 -20.69
N TRP A 481 4.66 10.93 -21.00
CA TRP A 481 3.82 9.95 -21.71
C TRP A 481 4.15 9.80 -23.19
N ASP A 482 4.92 10.70 -23.78
CA ASP A 482 5.24 10.66 -25.20
C ASP A 482 6.45 9.80 -25.53
N SER A 483 7.14 9.28 -24.50
CA SER A 483 8.29 8.41 -24.70
C SER A 483 7.90 7.10 -25.37
N LYS A 484 8.60 6.75 -26.44
CA LYS A 484 8.44 5.49 -27.16
C LYS A 484 9.20 4.35 -26.54
N PHE A 485 10.29 4.66 -25.85
CA PHE A 485 11.15 3.67 -25.20
C PHE A 485 11.76 4.28 -23.92
N ASP A 486 11.77 3.49 -22.86
CA ASP A 486 12.29 3.92 -21.57
C ASP A 486 13.43 3.02 -21.12
N ILE A 487 14.49 3.63 -20.58
CA ILE A 487 15.68 2.94 -20.08
C ILE A 487 15.53 2.64 -18.59
N GLY A 488 15.67 1.36 -18.22
CA GLY A 488 15.51 0.96 -16.80
C GLY A 488 15.37 -0.55 -16.61
N PRO A 489 15.03 -1.00 -15.41
CA PRO A 489 14.90 -0.24 -14.16
C PRO A 489 16.26 0.28 -13.64
N ILE A 490 16.34 1.54 -13.24
CA ILE A 490 17.60 2.21 -12.87
C ILE A 490 18.27 1.60 -11.64
N PHE A 491 17.48 1.15 -10.65
CA PHE A 491 18.03 0.54 -9.44
C PHE A 491 18.63 -0.85 -9.68
N SER A 492 18.34 -1.45 -10.83
CA SER A 492 18.93 -2.72 -11.27
C SER A 492 20.19 -2.57 -12.15
N PHE A 493 20.64 -1.32 -12.43
CA PHE A 493 21.83 -1.10 -13.25
C PHE A 493 23.10 -1.64 -12.61
N VAL A 494 23.16 -1.63 -11.29
CA VAL A 494 24.27 -2.14 -10.52
C VAL A 494 23.74 -3.02 -9.40
N SER A 495 24.21 -4.24 -9.32
CA SER A 495 23.96 -5.16 -8.20
C SER A 495 25.22 -5.94 -7.88
N TRP A 496 25.19 -6.74 -6.81
CA TRP A 496 26.32 -7.54 -6.40
C TRP A 496 25.86 -8.92 -5.91
N ASN A 497 26.56 -9.96 -6.32
CA ASN A 497 26.42 -11.30 -5.75
C ASN A 497 27.77 -12.05 -5.76
N MET A 498 27.85 -13.18 -5.05
CA MET A 498 29.13 -13.89 -4.88
C MET A 498 29.62 -14.56 -6.15
N LEU A 499 28.74 -14.92 -7.09
CA LEU A 499 29.11 -15.56 -8.36
C LEU A 499 29.62 -14.54 -9.38
N GLU A 500 28.87 -13.46 -9.57
CA GLU A 500 29.12 -12.47 -10.63
C GLU A 500 30.06 -11.35 -10.19
N GLY A 501 30.24 -11.16 -8.86
CA GLY A 501 30.91 -9.98 -8.33
C GLY A 501 29.98 -8.75 -8.47
N VAL A 502 30.49 -7.67 -9.03
CA VAL A 502 29.66 -6.52 -9.43
C VAL A 502 28.98 -6.87 -10.74
N ARG A 503 27.66 -6.81 -10.74
CA ARG A 503 26.83 -7.00 -11.94
C ARG A 503 26.39 -5.65 -12.47
N LEU A 504 26.71 -5.41 -13.74
CA LEU A 504 26.24 -4.26 -14.50
C LEU A 504 25.13 -4.72 -15.42
N ARG A 505 23.98 -4.06 -15.40
CA ARG A 505 22.83 -4.37 -16.23
C ARG A 505 22.35 -3.11 -16.93
N PHE A 506 22.05 -3.24 -18.22
CA PHE A 506 21.46 -2.19 -19.02
C PHE A 506 20.27 -2.73 -19.79
N GLY A 507 19.14 -2.03 -19.71
CA GLY A 507 17.91 -2.49 -20.35
C GLY A 507 16.85 -1.42 -20.45
N GLY A 508 15.69 -1.80 -20.95
CA GLY A 508 14.55 -0.91 -21.10
C GLY A 508 13.30 -1.61 -21.60
N ALA A 509 12.27 -0.81 -21.82
CA ALA A 509 10.97 -1.26 -22.29
C ALA A 509 10.34 -0.24 -23.23
N SER A 510 9.64 -0.72 -24.25
CA SER A 510 8.80 0.12 -25.10
C SER A 510 7.53 0.53 -24.37
N THR A 511 6.90 1.58 -24.85
CA THR A 511 5.60 2.07 -24.39
C THR A 511 4.55 1.94 -25.49
N ALA A 512 3.30 2.21 -25.16
CA ALA A 512 2.21 2.26 -26.14
C ALA A 512 2.39 3.34 -27.22
N LYS A 513 3.25 4.34 -26.99
CA LYS A 513 3.59 5.37 -28.01
C LYS A 513 4.45 4.83 -29.14
N LEU A 514 5.13 3.71 -28.92
CA LEU A 514 5.79 2.99 -30.02
C LEU A 514 4.77 2.16 -30.80
N HIS A 515 3.94 1.39 -30.10
CA HIS A 515 2.83 0.62 -30.64
C HIS A 515 1.85 0.27 -29.53
N ASP A 516 0.55 0.42 -29.78
CA ASP A 516 -0.53 0.30 -28.79
C ASP A 516 -0.82 -1.15 -28.33
N GLN A 517 -0.38 -2.13 -29.11
CA GLN A 517 -0.58 -3.58 -28.85
C GLN A 517 0.71 -4.39 -28.78
N PHE A 518 1.82 -3.93 -29.37
CA PHE A 518 3.09 -4.65 -29.35
C PHE A 518 4.08 -3.98 -28.41
N TYR A 519 4.59 -4.75 -27.47
CA TYR A 519 5.55 -4.28 -26.49
C TYR A 519 6.81 -5.13 -26.52
N PHE A 520 7.93 -4.46 -26.33
CA PHE A 520 9.24 -5.07 -26.18
C PHE A 520 9.87 -4.62 -24.86
N ARG A 521 10.47 -5.55 -24.16
CA ARG A 521 11.38 -5.24 -23.05
C ARG A 521 12.57 -6.18 -23.09
N GLY A 522 13.72 -5.69 -22.63
CA GLY A 522 14.90 -6.52 -22.55
C GLY A 522 16.02 -5.87 -21.78
N TYR A 523 17.05 -6.67 -21.53
CA TYR A 523 18.28 -6.19 -20.94
C TYR A 523 19.46 -7.05 -21.36
N VAL A 524 20.65 -6.47 -21.23
CA VAL A 524 21.92 -7.16 -21.20
C VAL A 524 22.60 -6.92 -19.86
N ALA A 525 23.29 -7.93 -19.33
CA ALA A 525 24.01 -7.81 -18.07
C ALA A 525 25.36 -8.54 -18.14
N PHE A 526 26.31 -8.08 -17.32
CA PHE A 526 27.66 -8.60 -17.25
C PHE A 526 28.19 -8.57 -15.83
N GLY A 527 28.72 -9.69 -15.36
CA GLY A 527 29.37 -9.82 -14.05
C GLY A 527 30.87 -9.64 -14.17
N THR A 528 31.48 -8.94 -13.21
CA THR A 528 32.91 -8.66 -13.21
C THR A 528 33.79 -9.87 -12.84
N LYS A 529 33.19 -10.90 -12.21
CA LYS A 529 33.90 -12.08 -11.73
C LYS A 529 33.73 -13.29 -12.65
N ASP A 530 32.47 -13.55 -13.07
CA ASP A 530 32.18 -14.70 -13.93
C ASP A 530 32.39 -14.42 -15.44
N LEU A 531 32.48 -13.14 -15.82
CA LEU A 531 32.75 -12.65 -17.18
C LEU A 531 31.80 -13.22 -18.25
N ARG A 532 30.59 -13.66 -17.85
CA ARG A 532 29.59 -14.20 -18.76
C ARG A 532 28.53 -13.14 -19.10
N PRO A 533 28.16 -12.97 -20.37
CA PRO A 533 27.03 -12.12 -20.74
C PRO A 533 25.71 -12.80 -20.36
N LYS A 534 24.79 -12.02 -19.83
CA LYS A 534 23.40 -12.40 -19.53
C LYS A 534 22.48 -11.51 -20.33
N TYR A 535 21.30 -12.01 -20.68
CA TYR A 535 20.33 -11.24 -21.46
C TYR A 535 18.89 -11.70 -21.20
N ASN A 536 17.98 -10.80 -21.46
CA ASN A 536 16.55 -11.06 -21.54
C ASN A 536 15.97 -10.29 -22.73
N ALA A 537 15.10 -10.94 -23.47
CA ALA A 537 14.28 -10.34 -24.51
C ALA A 537 12.85 -10.85 -24.34
N THR A 538 11.91 -9.95 -24.15
CA THR A 538 10.49 -10.27 -23.99
C THR A 538 9.69 -9.50 -25.02
N LEU A 539 8.91 -10.20 -25.83
CA LEU A 539 7.91 -9.65 -26.73
C LEU A 539 6.53 -9.93 -26.17
N MET A 540 5.66 -8.95 -26.18
CA MET A 540 4.27 -9.09 -25.73
C MET A 540 3.33 -8.50 -26.77
N TYR A 541 2.29 -9.25 -27.08
CA TYR A 541 1.14 -8.78 -27.85
C TYR A 541 -0.07 -8.72 -26.95
N THR A 542 -0.72 -7.56 -26.88
CA THR A 542 -1.97 -7.36 -26.15
C THR A 542 -3.14 -7.35 -27.12
N PHE A 543 -4.23 -8.06 -26.81
CA PHE A 543 -5.42 -8.09 -27.64
C PHE A 543 -6.21 -6.79 -27.56
N ASP A 544 -6.10 -6.08 -26.43
CA ASP A 544 -6.67 -4.77 -26.20
C ASP A 544 -5.61 -3.69 -26.45
N LYS A 545 -6.04 -2.51 -26.87
CA LYS A 545 -5.17 -1.36 -27.04
C LYS A 545 -4.92 -0.69 -25.71
N HIS A 546 -3.68 -0.25 -25.48
CA HIS A 546 -3.29 0.47 -24.28
C HIS A 546 -2.66 1.81 -24.65
N GLU A 547 -2.73 2.75 -23.72
CA GLU A 547 -2.21 4.10 -23.94
C GLU A 547 -0.77 4.28 -23.48
N TRP A 548 -0.38 3.53 -22.47
CA TRP A 548 0.95 3.68 -21.87
C TRP A 548 1.67 2.36 -21.63
N THR A 549 1.10 1.46 -20.81
CA THR A 549 1.71 0.16 -20.51
C THR A 549 0.73 -0.98 -20.75
N PRO A 550 1.23 -2.20 -21.05
CA PRO A 550 0.37 -3.35 -21.31
C PRO A 550 -0.35 -3.92 -20.09
N TYR A 551 -0.10 -3.34 -18.92
CA TYR A 551 -0.65 -3.85 -17.65
C TYR A 551 -1.77 -2.97 -17.09
N THR A 552 -2.15 -1.95 -17.85
CA THR A 552 -3.25 -1.06 -17.50
C THR A 552 -4.59 -1.70 -17.87
N GLY A 553 -5.58 -1.69 -16.97
CA GLY A 553 -6.89 -2.29 -17.21
C GLY A 553 -6.94 -3.81 -17.06
N LEU A 554 -7.83 -4.45 -17.83
CA LEU A 554 -7.93 -5.92 -17.86
C LEU A 554 -6.81 -6.50 -18.72
N ARG A 555 -6.18 -7.53 -18.22
CA ARG A 555 -5.02 -8.14 -18.90
C ARG A 555 -5.48 -9.20 -19.88
N HIS A 556 -5.14 -9.03 -21.15
CA HIS A 556 -5.36 -10.01 -22.18
C HIS A 556 -4.19 -9.98 -23.20
N HIS A 557 -3.21 -10.88 -22.99
CA HIS A 557 -1.98 -10.84 -23.78
C HIS A 557 -1.33 -12.20 -23.98
N ILE A 558 -0.47 -12.26 -24.99
CA ILE A 558 0.51 -13.32 -25.19
C ILE A 558 1.90 -12.73 -25.04
N THR A 559 2.78 -13.45 -24.34
CA THR A 559 4.17 -13.04 -24.11
C THR A 559 5.13 -14.12 -24.55
N LEU A 560 6.19 -13.75 -25.26
CA LEU A 560 7.32 -14.60 -25.62
C LEU A 560 8.57 -14.06 -24.92
N THR A 561 9.29 -14.91 -24.19
CA THR A 561 10.49 -14.51 -23.44
C THR A 561 11.63 -15.46 -23.74
N GLY A 562 12.77 -14.91 -24.16
CA GLY A 562 14.05 -15.59 -24.19
C GLY A 562 14.97 -14.95 -23.13
N GLN A 563 15.51 -15.76 -22.23
CA GLN A 563 16.35 -15.26 -21.13
C GLN A 563 17.52 -16.22 -20.90
N TYR A 564 18.70 -15.65 -20.67
CA TYR A 564 19.82 -16.37 -20.07
C TYR A 564 20.35 -15.56 -18.90
N ASP A 565 20.22 -16.11 -17.71
CA ASP A 565 20.58 -15.38 -16.49
C ASP A 565 21.02 -16.33 -15.37
N VAL A 566 21.50 -15.73 -14.26
CA VAL A 566 21.83 -16.42 -13.02
C VAL A 566 20.59 -16.49 -12.15
N GLU A 567 20.27 -17.69 -11.68
CA GLU A 567 19.20 -17.92 -10.73
C GLU A 567 19.73 -18.65 -9.50
N GLN A 568 19.04 -18.49 -8.38
CA GLN A 568 19.32 -19.24 -7.16
C GLN A 568 18.20 -20.25 -6.93
N PRO A 569 18.48 -21.56 -6.87
CA PRO A 569 17.45 -22.56 -6.61
C PRO A 569 16.71 -22.31 -5.31
N GLY A 570 15.39 -22.54 -5.31
CA GLY A 570 14.53 -22.30 -4.16
C GLY A 570 14.16 -20.84 -3.90
N LEU A 571 14.67 -19.87 -4.68
CA LEU A 571 14.19 -18.49 -4.66
C LEU A 571 13.03 -18.35 -5.64
N ASN A 572 11.82 -18.14 -5.10
CA ASN A 572 10.68 -17.78 -5.93
C ASN A 572 10.79 -16.31 -6.31
N THR A 573 11.12 -16.04 -7.58
CA THR A 573 11.29 -14.69 -8.12
C THR A 573 10.02 -13.83 -8.07
N GLU A 574 8.84 -14.45 -7.94
CA GLU A 574 7.58 -13.73 -7.73
C GLU A 574 7.43 -13.19 -6.29
N MET A 575 8.12 -13.79 -5.32
CA MET A 575 8.03 -13.44 -3.90
C MET A 575 9.21 -12.61 -3.40
N VAL A 576 10.34 -12.65 -4.07
CA VAL A 576 11.56 -11.92 -3.71
C VAL A 576 11.57 -10.58 -4.42
N GLU A 577 12.03 -9.54 -3.74
CA GLU A 577 12.28 -8.26 -4.37
C GLU A 577 13.31 -8.41 -5.49
N ARG A 578 13.19 -7.58 -6.52
CA ARG A 578 14.05 -7.60 -7.69
C ARG A 578 15.52 -7.48 -7.30
N ASP A 579 16.39 -8.10 -8.09
CA ASP A 579 17.82 -7.83 -8.05
C ASP A 579 18.07 -6.33 -8.22
N ASN A 580 18.51 -5.69 -7.15
CA ASN A 580 18.83 -4.28 -7.10
C ASN A 580 19.95 -4.02 -6.10
N ILE A 581 20.53 -2.83 -6.15
CA ILE A 581 21.65 -2.45 -5.28
C ILE A 581 21.31 -2.59 -3.77
N PHE A 582 20.07 -2.37 -3.38
CA PHE A 582 19.64 -2.45 -1.98
C PHE A 582 19.44 -3.91 -1.53
N ALA A 583 18.91 -4.77 -2.40
CA ALA A 583 18.79 -6.20 -2.13
C ALA A 583 20.16 -6.89 -2.04
N SER A 584 21.17 -6.33 -2.69
CA SER A 584 22.55 -6.81 -2.67
C SER A 584 23.32 -6.50 -1.38
N ILE A 585 22.78 -5.74 -0.43
CA ILE A 585 23.41 -5.48 0.84
C ILE A 585 23.41 -6.77 1.67
N PRO A 586 24.59 -7.42 1.87
CA PRO A 586 24.63 -8.71 2.52
C PRO A 586 24.27 -8.58 4.01
N THR A 587 23.50 -9.52 4.50
CA THR A 587 23.39 -9.76 5.93
C THR A 587 24.57 -10.60 6.40
N SER A 588 24.76 -10.70 7.72
CA SER A 588 25.79 -11.56 8.36
C SER A 588 25.67 -13.06 8.06
N LYS A 589 24.67 -13.49 7.30
CA LYS A 589 24.54 -14.87 6.87
C LYS A 589 25.42 -15.11 5.65
N PRO A 590 26.33 -16.07 5.66
CA PRO A 590 26.98 -16.50 4.45
C PRO A 590 25.91 -17.05 3.51
N THR A 591 25.64 -16.33 2.43
CA THR A 591 24.93 -16.89 1.29
C THR A 591 25.89 -17.85 0.64
N MET A 592 25.62 -19.12 0.80
CA MET A 592 26.45 -20.19 0.24
C MET A 592 26.27 -20.24 -1.25
N GLY A 593 26.77 -19.36 -2.02
CA GLY A 593 26.97 -19.35 -3.46
C GLY A 593 26.32 -20.42 -4.34
N PHE A 594 25.14 -20.92 -3.97
CA PHE A 594 24.35 -21.86 -4.76
C PHE A 594 23.66 -21.13 -5.89
N TYR A 595 24.19 -21.19 -7.05
CA TYR A 595 23.69 -20.55 -8.24
C TYR A 595 23.54 -21.54 -9.39
N GLN A 596 22.70 -21.19 -10.34
CA GLN A 596 22.62 -21.89 -11.62
C GLN A 596 22.54 -20.85 -12.75
N TYR A 597 23.15 -21.15 -13.87
CA TYR A 597 22.88 -20.44 -15.11
C TYR A 597 21.69 -21.10 -15.78
N VAL A 598 20.69 -20.30 -16.10
CA VAL A 598 19.46 -20.82 -16.70
C VAL A 598 19.17 -20.10 -18.01
N PHE A 599 19.01 -20.88 -19.07
CA PHE A 599 18.38 -20.40 -20.28
C PHE A 599 16.91 -20.75 -20.25
N HIS A 600 16.04 -19.77 -20.45
CA HIS A 600 14.59 -19.93 -20.59
C HIS A 600 14.10 -19.53 -21.97
N ALA A 601 13.23 -20.34 -22.54
CA ALA A 601 12.38 -19.97 -23.67
C ALA A 601 10.93 -20.20 -23.24
N ARG A 602 10.19 -19.10 -23.04
CA ARG A 602 8.87 -19.11 -22.39
C ARG A 602 7.82 -18.48 -23.28
N THR A 603 6.67 -19.14 -23.36
CA THR A 603 5.45 -18.60 -23.95
C THR A 603 4.38 -18.55 -22.86
N GLU A 604 3.70 -17.42 -22.74
CA GLU A 604 2.63 -17.25 -21.76
C GLU A 604 1.42 -16.61 -22.41
N TYR A 605 0.23 -17.16 -22.15
CA TYR A 605 -1.06 -16.55 -22.44
C TYR A 605 -1.76 -16.21 -21.13
N LEU A 606 -2.27 -14.99 -21.01
CA LEU A 606 -3.04 -14.55 -19.85
C LEU A 606 -4.29 -13.81 -20.30
N LYS A 607 -5.43 -14.19 -19.70
CA LYS A 607 -6.69 -13.47 -19.84
C LYS A 607 -7.35 -13.25 -18.50
N GLU A 608 -7.75 -12.01 -18.25
CA GLU A 608 -8.51 -11.57 -17.07
C GLU A 608 -9.88 -11.08 -17.52
N TRP A 609 -10.93 -11.42 -16.77
CA TRP A 609 -12.31 -10.97 -16.98
C TRP A 609 -12.70 -9.92 -15.92
N GLN A 610 -13.79 -9.20 -16.19
CA GLN A 610 -14.33 -8.15 -15.32
C GLN A 610 -14.62 -8.64 -13.88
N ASN A 611 -15.11 -9.87 -13.73
CA ASN A 611 -15.34 -10.48 -12.42
C ASN A 611 -14.06 -10.85 -11.66
N LYS A 612 -12.88 -10.42 -12.19
CA LYS A 612 -11.55 -10.70 -11.62
C LYS A 612 -11.19 -12.18 -11.55
N LEU A 613 -11.83 -13.00 -12.37
CA LEU A 613 -11.33 -14.31 -12.73
C LEU A 613 -10.22 -14.13 -13.78
N SER A 614 -9.12 -14.84 -13.66
CA SER A 614 -8.10 -14.89 -14.70
C SER A 614 -7.57 -16.30 -14.90
N ILE A 615 -7.20 -16.60 -16.12
CA ILE A 615 -6.48 -17.80 -16.50
C ILE A 615 -5.10 -17.42 -17.03
N ARG A 616 -4.10 -18.24 -16.70
CA ARG A 616 -2.75 -18.17 -17.25
C ARG A 616 -2.37 -19.55 -17.75
N ALA A 617 -1.94 -19.65 -18.99
CA ALA A 617 -1.30 -20.84 -19.53
C ALA A 617 0.13 -20.47 -19.92
N ARG A 618 1.10 -21.24 -19.45
CA ARG A 618 2.53 -20.99 -19.70
C ARG A 618 3.18 -22.28 -20.16
N PHE A 619 4.04 -22.17 -21.15
CA PHE A 619 4.99 -23.20 -21.50
C PHE A 619 6.39 -22.64 -21.34
N ASP A 620 7.26 -23.37 -20.62
CA ASP A 620 8.63 -22.97 -20.31
C ASP A 620 9.59 -24.10 -20.66
N PHE A 621 10.51 -23.84 -21.57
CA PHE A 621 11.69 -24.64 -21.78
C PHE A 621 12.85 -24.01 -21.00
N SER A 622 13.54 -24.78 -20.18
CA SER A 622 14.76 -24.31 -19.52
C SER A 622 15.91 -25.29 -19.66
N ASN A 623 17.12 -24.72 -19.74
CA ASN A 623 18.37 -25.46 -19.62
C ASN A 623 19.14 -24.93 -18.42
N ASN A 624 19.38 -25.79 -17.45
CA ASN A 624 19.92 -25.44 -16.13
C ASN A 624 21.33 -25.98 -15.97
N GLU A 625 22.31 -25.11 -15.72
CA GLU A 625 23.71 -25.44 -15.49
C GLU A 625 24.10 -25.03 -14.06
N ALA A 626 24.65 -25.94 -13.27
CA ALA A 626 25.09 -25.66 -11.91
C ALA A 626 26.25 -24.66 -11.89
N ALA A 627 26.24 -23.76 -10.91
CA ALA A 627 27.25 -22.70 -10.77
C ALA A 627 27.54 -22.37 -9.29
N GLY A 628 28.72 -21.80 -9.05
CA GLY A 628 29.17 -21.48 -7.70
C GLY A 628 29.43 -22.74 -6.88
N ALA A 629 28.83 -22.84 -5.71
CA ALA A 629 28.94 -24.01 -4.83
C ALA A 629 27.90 -25.10 -5.13
N LEU A 630 26.97 -24.85 -6.07
CA LEU A 630 25.96 -25.83 -6.47
C LEU A 630 26.59 -26.88 -7.38
N SER A 631 26.27 -28.14 -7.13
CA SER A 631 26.58 -29.26 -8.02
C SER A 631 25.35 -30.15 -8.18
N TYR A 632 25.20 -30.72 -9.35
CA TYR A 632 24.21 -31.77 -9.57
C TYR A 632 24.95 -33.09 -9.62
N ASN A 633 24.62 -33.98 -8.66
CA ASN A 633 25.17 -35.32 -8.60
C ASN A 633 24.02 -36.33 -8.57
N ARG A 634 23.94 -37.20 -9.58
CA ARG A 634 22.92 -38.24 -9.57
C ARG A 634 23.38 -39.35 -8.61
N VAL A 635 22.48 -39.75 -7.72
CA VAL A 635 22.70 -40.84 -6.76
C VAL A 635 22.15 -42.14 -7.35
N ASP A 636 23.04 -43.09 -7.58
CA ASP A 636 22.67 -44.43 -8.01
C ASP A 636 23.03 -45.44 -6.89
N TYR A 637 22.07 -46.20 -6.39
CA TYR A 637 22.30 -47.19 -5.38
C TYR A 637 22.68 -48.51 -6.04
N LYS A 638 23.95 -48.93 -5.85
CA LYS A 638 24.45 -50.21 -6.37
C LYS A 638 24.37 -51.29 -5.32
N MET A 639 23.88 -52.43 -5.73
CA MET A 639 23.89 -53.63 -4.89
C MET A 639 25.33 -54.11 -4.64
N ASN A 640 25.71 -54.16 -3.41
CA ASN A 640 26.97 -54.77 -2.94
C ASN A 640 26.64 -56.00 -2.15
N VAL A 641 27.22 -57.13 -2.52
CA VAL A 641 27.09 -58.39 -1.82
C VAL A 641 28.36 -58.66 -1.08
N ASP A 642 28.32 -58.73 0.24
CA ASP A 642 29.47 -59.12 1.04
C ASP A 642 29.88 -60.58 0.67
N PRO A 643 31.10 -60.78 0.20
CA PRO A 643 31.51 -62.09 -0.23
C PRO A 643 31.64 -63.15 0.91
N VAL A 644 31.65 -62.72 2.17
CA VAL A 644 31.81 -63.59 3.35
C VAL A 644 30.44 -63.84 4.01
N THR A 645 29.66 -62.82 4.27
CA THR A 645 28.37 -62.94 4.96
C THR A 645 27.20 -63.20 4.01
N MET A 646 27.38 -63.01 2.70
CA MET A 646 26.33 -62.98 1.68
C MET A 646 25.24 -61.93 1.93
N ASP A 647 25.46 -61.00 2.85
CA ASP A 647 24.56 -59.90 3.11
C ASP A 647 24.55 -58.94 1.95
N THR A 648 23.35 -58.52 1.59
CA THR A 648 23.16 -57.54 0.53
C THR A 648 23.00 -56.14 1.09
N SER A 649 23.88 -55.22 0.67
CA SER A 649 23.79 -53.80 1.01
C SER A 649 23.70 -52.96 -0.25
N PHE A 650 23.05 -51.80 -0.16
CA PHE A 650 22.98 -50.86 -1.27
C PHE A 650 23.85 -49.65 -0.97
N LEU A 651 24.92 -49.48 -1.72
CA LEU A 651 25.88 -48.39 -1.55
C LEU A 651 25.56 -47.26 -2.56
N PRO A 652 25.51 -45.98 -2.13
CA PRO A 652 25.32 -44.84 -3.01
C PRO A 652 26.57 -44.59 -3.88
N SER A 653 26.36 -44.40 -5.17
CA SER A 653 27.37 -43.98 -6.12
C SER A 653 26.94 -42.65 -6.73
N LEU A 654 27.81 -41.65 -6.71
CA LEU A 654 27.50 -40.29 -7.22
C LEU A 654 28.06 -40.14 -8.66
N THR A 655 27.21 -39.72 -9.56
CA THR A 655 27.56 -39.36 -10.95
C THR A 655 27.37 -37.86 -11.17
N PRO A 656 28.40 -37.07 -11.44
CA PRO A 656 28.28 -35.64 -11.66
C PRO A 656 27.50 -35.34 -12.92
N ILE A 657 26.62 -34.36 -12.86
CA ILE A 657 25.78 -33.88 -13.95
C ILE A 657 26.09 -32.41 -14.18
N ARG A 658 26.38 -32.04 -15.40
CA ARG A 658 26.71 -30.65 -15.74
C ARG A 658 25.50 -29.77 -15.90
N SER A 659 24.47 -30.28 -16.59
CA SER A 659 23.26 -29.55 -16.90
C SER A 659 22.10 -30.51 -17.15
N PHE A 660 20.89 -30.02 -17.01
CA PHE A 660 19.67 -30.73 -17.41
C PHE A 660 18.70 -29.78 -18.10
N ARG A 661 17.81 -30.34 -18.91
CA ARG A 661 16.76 -29.61 -19.60
C ARG A 661 15.43 -29.86 -18.92
N ASN A 662 14.56 -28.83 -18.88
CA ASN A 662 13.22 -28.97 -18.35
C ASN A 662 12.20 -28.39 -19.32
N TYR A 663 11.11 -29.10 -19.52
CA TYR A 663 9.94 -28.69 -20.31
C TYR A 663 8.75 -28.70 -19.37
N GLU A 664 8.17 -27.51 -19.11
CA GLU A 664 7.10 -27.36 -18.13
C GLU A 664 5.92 -26.62 -18.71
N GLY A 665 4.74 -27.23 -18.67
CA GLY A 665 3.46 -26.57 -18.89
C GLY A 665 2.85 -26.17 -17.56
N GLN A 666 2.35 -24.95 -17.44
CA GLN A 666 1.67 -24.43 -16.27
C GLN A 666 0.28 -23.95 -16.65
N PHE A 667 -0.70 -24.32 -15.88
CA PHE A 667 -2.05 -23.76 -15.93
C PHE A 667 -2.40 -23.15 -14.57
N GLU A 668 -2.80 -21.87 -14.55
CA GLU A 668 -3.18 -21.13 -13.36
C GLU A 668 -4.57 -20.56 -13.49
N LEU A 669 -5.39 -20.79 -12.49
CA LEU A 669 -6.68 -20.18 -12.29
C LEU A 669 -6.60 -19.26 -11.07
N ARG A 670 -6.87 -17.96 -11.26
CA ARG A 670 -6.89 -16.98 -10.17
C ARG A 670 -8.25 -16.30 -10.13
N TYR A 671 -8.81 -16.20 -8.92
CA TYR A 671 -10.03 -15.47 -8.66
C TYR A 671 -9.82 -14.50 -7.50
N SER A 672 -10.05 -13.21 -7.74
CA SER A 672 -9.80 -12.15 -6.76
C SER A 672 -10.88 -11.07 -6.87
N PRO A 673 -12.14 -11.38 -6.48
CA PRO A 673 -13.28 -10.50 -6.65
C PRO A 673 -13.08 -9.18 -5.89
N GLY A 674 -13.40 -8.05 -6.55
CA GLY A 674 -13.25 -6.72 -5.96
C GLY A 674 -11.80 -6.24 -5.75
N ASN A 675 -10.79 -7.03 -6.13
CA ASN A 675 -9.40 -6.61 -6.03
C ASN A 675 -9.01 -5.66 -7.16
N ARG A 676 -8.51 -4.49 -6.81
CA ARG A 676 -7.93 -3.50 -7.72
C ARG A 676 -6.40 -3.55 -7.62
N ALA A 677 -5.81 -4.65 -8.07
CA ALA A 677 -4.36 -4.76 -8.11
C ALA A 677 -3.79 -3.84 -9.19
N THR A 678 -2.74 -3.11 -8.85
CA THR A 678 -1.93 -2.38 -9.81
C THR A 678 -0.69 -3.17 -10.16
N PHE A 679 -0.24 -3.02 -11.37
CA PHE A 679 0.94 -3.70 -11.89
C PHE A 679 1.98 -2.67 -12.32
N ASP A 680 3.23 -2.93 -11.95
CA ASP A 680 4.34 -2.11 -12.43
C ASP A 680 4.63 -2.41 -13.93
N ARG A 681 5.58 -1.69 -14.51
CA ARG A 681 6.00 -1.89 -15.91
C ARG A 681 6.56 -3.28 -16.22
N MET A 682 6.90 -4.05 -15.20
CA MET A 682 7.38 -5.42 -15.34
C MET A 682 6.25 -6.45 -15.15
N GLY A 683 5.02 -6.00 -14.91
CA GLY A 683 3.88 -6.87 -14.66
C GLY A 683 3.85 -7.47 -13.26
N LYS A 684 4.69 -6.96 -12.35
CA LYS A 684 4.65 -7.36 -10.95
C LYS A 684 3.50 -6.65 -10.25
N GLU A 685 2.66 -7.40 -9.57
CA GLU A 685 1.57 -6.85 -8.77
C GLU A 685 2.13 -5.97 -7.63
N SER A 686 1.66 -4.73 -7.55
CA SER A 686 2.05 -3.83 -6.47
C SER A 686 1.42 -4.29 -5.16
N THR A 687 2.25 -4.58 -4.18
CA THR A 687 1.80 -4.95 -2.83
C THR A 687 1.34 -3.75 -1.98
N TYR A 688 1.51 -2.53 -2.48
CA TYR A 688 1.21 -1.29 -1.74
C TYR A 688 -0.25 -0.87 -1.80
N MET A 689 -1.07 -1.51 -2.62
CA MET A 689 -2.42 -1.06 -2.96
C MET A 689 -3.49 -1.99 -2.41
N LEU A 690 -4.46 -1.49 -2.02
CA LEU A 690 -5.60 -0.71 -1.83
C LEU A 690 -6.78 -1.50 -1.28
N ASP A 691 -7.34 -2.49 -1.92
CA ASP A 691 -8.43 -3.34 -1.46
C ASP A 691 -7.96 -4.79 -1.26
N LYS A 692 -7.12 -4.99 -0.22
CA LYS A 692 -6.81 -6.36 0.25
C LYS A 692 -7.97 -7.02 1.00
N ASP A 693 -9.12 -6.38 1.04
CA ASP A 693 -10.31 -6.93 1.70
C ASP A 693 -10.88 -8.12 0.94
N ALA A 694 -10.74 -8.11 -0.38
CA ALA A 694 -11.16 -9.22 -1.20
C ALA A 694 -10.20 -10.42 -1.07
N PRO A 695 -10.71 -11.64 -0.94
CA PRO A 695 -9.87 -12.82 -0.95
C PRO A 695 -9.25 -13.02 -2.35
N THR A 696 -8.03 -13.53 -2.37
CA THR A 696 -7.39 -14.03 -3.58
C THR A 696 -7.24 -15.53 -3.47
N PHE A 697 -7.81 -16.25 -4.42
CA PHE A 697 -7.64 -17.68 -4.59
C PHE A 697 -6.82 -17.91 -5.86
N LYS A 698 -5.79 -18.75 -5.77
CA LYS A 698 -4.96 -19.14 -6.91
C LYS A 698 -4.73 -20.64 -6.88
N LEU A 699 -5.14 -21.33 -7.93
CA LEU A 699 -4.87 -22.74 -8.16
C LEU A 699 -3.93 -22.86 -9.35
N THR A 700 -2.80 -23.52 -9.17
CA THR A 700 -1.82 -23.72 -10.22
C THR A 700 -1.50 -25.21 -10.37
N HIS A 701 -1.54 -25.69 -11.59
CA HIS A 701 -1.12 -27.04 -11.91
C HIS A 701 -0.01 -27.02 -12.95
N TYR A 702 1.02 -27.82 -12.70
CA TYR A 702 2.19 -27.95 -13.55
C TYR A 702 2.28 -29.37 -14.05
N VAL A 703 2.65 -29.52 -15.33
CA VAL A 703 2.99 -30.80 -15.95
C VAL A 703 4.33 -30.60 -16.60
N GLY A 704 5.29 -31.44 -16.28
CA GLY A 704 6.65 -31.25 -16.81
C GLY A 704 7.39 -32.52 -17.09
N TYR A 705 8.45 -32.36 -17.86
CA TYR A 705 9.44 -33.39 -18.16
C TYR A 705 10.85 -32.81 -17.98
N LEU A 706 11.58 -33.37 -17.02
CA LEU A 706 12.97 -33.07 -16.83
C LEU A 706 13.78 -34.11 -17.63
N ASP A 707 14.58 -33.63 -18.56
CA ASP A 707 15.40 -34.44 -19.45
C ASP A 707 16.89 -34.36 -19.03
N ASP A 708 17.40 -35.47 -18.52
CA ASP A 708 18.83 -35.66 -18.23
C ASP A 708 19.44 -36.85 -18.98
N ARG A 709 18.80 -37.34 -20.08
CA ARG A 709 19.26 -38.48 -20.89
C ARG A 709 20.62 -38.27 -21.49
N HIS A 710 20.99 -37.01 -21.79
CA HIS A 710 22.33 -36.67 -22.26
C HIS A 710 23.43 -36.88 -21.21
N ASN A 711 23.05 -37.06 -19.93
CA ASN A 711 23.93 -37.44 -18.83
C ASN A 711 23.78 -38.92 -18.45
N GLY A 712 23.06 -39.72 -19.23
CA GLY A 712 22.80 -41.15 -18.94
C GLY A 712 21.72 -41.37 -17.91
N GLY A 713 20.84 -40.40 -17.67
CA GLY A 713 19.62 -40.57 -16.84
C GLY A 713 18.43 -40.98 -17.69
N ASP A 714 17.31 -41.30 -17.02
CA ASP A 714 16.05 -41.72 -17.68
C ASP A 714 15.10 -40.53 -17.90
N GLY A 715 15.35 -39.39 -17.22
CA GLY A 715 14.47 -38.25 -17.15
C GLY A 715 13.31 -38.46 -16.15
N PHE A 716 12.55 -37.41 -15.91
CA PHE A 716 11.44 -37.41 -14.92
C PHE A 716 10.22 -36.73 -15.52
N VAL A 717 9.10 -37.44 -15.60
CA VAL A 717 7.79 -36.85 -15.85
C VAL A 717 7.20 -36.49 -14.50
N TYR A 718 6.68 -35.28 -14.34
CA TYR A 718 6.12 -34.83 -13.07
C TYR A 718 4.87 -33.97 -13.23
N ASN A 719 4.05 -34.00 -12.18
CA ASN A 719 2.93 -33.07 -11.96
C ASN A 719 3.09 -32.44 -10.59
N ARG A 720 2.75 -31.16 -10.52
CA ARG A 720 2.71 -30.42 -9.27
C ARG A 720 1.43 -29.60 -9.21
N THR A 721 0.78 -29.60 -8.07
CA THR A 721 -0.43 -28.79 -7.83
C THR A 721 -0.18 -27.89 -6.64
N GLU A 722 -0.52 -26.61 -6.78
CA GLU A 722 -0.36 -25.58 -5.74
C GLU A 722 -1.65 -24.80 -5.57
N PHE A 723 -2.00 -24.51 -4.35
CA PHE A 723 -3.12 -23.64 -4.01
C PHE A 723 -2.65 -22.53 -3.08
N LEU A 724 -3.10 -21.30 -3.36
CA LEU A 724 -2.81 -20.12 -2.53
C LEU A 724 -4.11 -19.42 -2.17
N PHE A 725 -4.21 -19.05 -0.90
CA PHE A 725 -5.24 -18.18 -0.36
C PHE A 725 -4.59 -17.00 0.34
N ASP A 726 -4.99 -15.77 -0.03
CA ASP A 726 -4.50 -14.52 0.56
C ASP A 726 -5.70 -13.64 0.89
N LYS A 727 -5.81 -13.16 2.14
CA LYS A 727 -6.88 -12.27 2.56
C LYS A 727 -6.49 -11.40 3.74
N ARG A 728 -7.00 -10.17 3.76
CA ARG A 728 -7.00 -9.29 4.93
C ARG A 728 -8.32 -9.42 5.69
N PHE A 729 -8.22 -9.62 7.00
CA PHE A 729 -9.36 -9.62 7.92
C PHE A 729 -9.29 -8.36 8.80
N TRP A 730 -10.34 -7.56 8.75
CA TRP A 730 -10.44 -6.35 9.56
C TRP A 730 -11.18 -6.64 10.87
N PHE A 731 -10.62 -6.13 11.98
CA PHE A 731 -11.21 -6.22 13.32
C PHE A 731 -11.67 -4.84 13.80
N SER A 732 -12.38 -4.14 12.93
CA SER A 732 -12.87 -2.79 13.23
C SER A 732 -11.74 -1.85 13.68
N ALA A 733 -11.88 -1.18 14.82
CA ALA A 733 -10.88 -0.27 15.39
C ALA A 733 -9.61 -0.98 15.93
N PHE A 734 -9.62 -2.30 16.05
CA PHE A 734 -8.49 -3.05 16.63
C PHE A 734 -7.39 -3.41 15.63
N GLY A 735 -7.58 -3.09 14.36
CA GLY A 735 -6.58 -3.34 13.33
C GLY A 735 -6.98 -4.43 12.35
N HIS A 736 -5.97 -5.08 11.73
CA HIS A 736 -6.24 -6.11 10.74
C HIS A 736 -5.18 -7.23 10.79
N LEU A 737 -5.59 -8.40 10.32
CA LEU A 737 -4.76 -9.56 10.10
C LEU A 737 -4.58 -9.78 8.59
N ASP A 738 -3.36 -9.75 8.10
CA ASP A 738 -3.01 -10.25 6.78
C ASP A 738 -2.69 -11.74 6.90
N LEU A 739 -3.43 -12.58 6.20
CA LEU A 739 -3.28 -14.03 6.20
C LEU A 739 -2.98 -14.53 4.80
N ARG A 740 -1.89 -15.29 4.66
CA ARG A 740 -1.57 -16.06 3.45
C ARG A 740 -1.36 -17.53 3.82
N LEU A 741 -2.06 -18.38 3.13
CA LEU A 741 -1.93 -19.83 3.20
C LEU A 741 -1.55 -20.33 1.81
N GLN A 742 -0.49 -21.12 1.71
CA GLN A 742 -0.12 -21.79 0.47
C GLN A 742 0.10 -23.27 0.77
N THR A 743 -0.39 -24.15 -0.09
CA THR A 743 -0.16 -25.59 -0.03
C THR A 743 0.19 -26.13 -1.40
N GLY A 744 0.96 -27.18 -1.43
CA GLY A 744 1.33 -27.82 -2.69
C GLY A 744 1.74 -29.26 -2.51
N MET A 745 1.65 -29.98 -3.62
CA MET A 745 2.01 -31.40 -3.69
C MET A 745 2.62 -31.72 -5.04
N ILE A 746 3.71 -32.49 -5.00
CA ILE A 746 4.40 -33.06 -6.17
C ILE A 746 4.06 -34.53 -6.24
N TRP A 747 3.39 -34.93 -7.30
CA TRP A 747 2.77 -36.24 -7.40
C TRP A 747 3.75 -37.36 -7.78
N GLN A 748 4.81 -37.03 -8.55
CA GLN A 748 5.77 -37.99 -9.03
C GLN A 748 7.15 -37.84 -8.40
N LYS A 749 8.07 -38.71 -8.82
CA LYS A 749 9.48 -38.65 -8.46
C LYS A 749 10.18 -37.53 -9.20
N VAL A 750 10.85 -36.65 -8.46
CA VAL A 750 11.60 -35.51 -9.00
C VAL A 750 12.91 -35.29 -8.23
N PRO A 751 13.96 -34.79 -8.84
CA PRO A 751 15.16 -34.36 -8.14
C PRO A 751 14.92 -33.07 -7.33
N PHE A 752 15.86 -32.75 -6.43
CA PHE A 752 15.72 -31.63 -5.49
C PHE A 752 15.48 -30.29 -6.19
N THR A 753 15.93 -30.12 -7.42
CA THR A 753 15.76 -28.90 -8.23
C THR A 753 14.29 -28.56 -8.48
N HIS A 754 13.39 -29.51 -8.36
CA HIS A 754 11.94 -29.39 -8.55
C HIS A 754 11.14 -29.55 -7.26
N LEU A 755 11.79 -29.86 -6.13
CA LEU A 755 11.16 -29.90 -4.82
C LEU A 755 10.81 -28.47 -4.38
N TYR A 756 9.79 -28.38 -3.55
CA TYR A 756 9.48 -27.14 -2.88
C TYR A 756 10.56 -26.81 -1.84
N MET A 757 11.16 -25.66 -1.98
CA MET A 757 12.07 -25.06 -1.00
C MET A 757 11.45 -23.74 -0.52
N PRO A 758 11.27 -23.55 0.80
CA PRO A 758 10.70 -22.32 1.32
C PRO A 758 11.52 -21.10 0.91
N SER A 759 10.84 -20.04 0.49
CA SER A 759 11.49 -18.78 0.12
C SER A 759 12.18 -18.16 1.32
N THR A 760 13.48 -17.97 1.23
CA THR A 760 14.33 -17.45 2.31
C THR A 760 14.78 -16.02 2.02
N ASN A 761 14.94 -15.24 3.06
CA ASN A 761 15.40 -13.87 2.98
C ASN A 761 16.85 -13.73 3.44
N THR A 762 17.72 -13.36 2.52
CA THR A 762 19.14 -13.13 2.81
C THR A 762 19.47 -11.66 3.06
N SER A 763 18.53 -10.74 2.84
CA SER A 763 18.75 -9.30 2.99
C SER A 763 18.43 -8.80 4.41
N ILE A 764 18.87 -7.58 4.72
CA ILE A 764 18.51 -6.87 5.96
C ILE A 764 17.03 -6.48 5.98
N PHE A 765 16.38 -6.43 4.82
CA PHE A 765 14.98 -6.06 4.73
C PHE A 765 14.06 -7.21 5.11
N LEU A 766 12.90 -6.88 5.67
CA LEU A 766 11.90 -7.88 6.06
C LEU A 766 11.20 -8.46 4.83
N ALA A 767 11.29 -9.76 4.63
CA ALA A 767 10.47 -10.46 3.64
C ALA A 767 9.09 -10.76 4.23
N LYS A 768 8.05 -10.20 3.62
CA LYS A 768 6.66 -10.34 4.12
C LYS A 768 6.12 -11.76 3.99
N HIS A 769 6.48 -12.47 2.93
CA HIS A 769 5.95 -13.79 2.60
C HIS A 769 7.03 -14.88 2.53
N GLY A 770 8.22 -14.58 3.04
CA GLY A 770 9.35 -15.50 3.12
C GLY A 770 9.81 -15.70 4.57
N PHE A 771 10.75 -16.61 4.74
CA PHE A 771 11.39 -16.86 6.02
C PHE A 771 12.64 -16.01 6.19
N ASN A 772 12.69 -15.27 7.28
CA ASN A 772 13.70 -14.23 7.50
C ASN A 772 14.97 -14.74 8.20
N LEU A 773 14.92 -15.93 8.82
CA LEU A 773 16.02 -16.55 9.55
C LEU A 773 16.41 -17.93 9.01
N MET A 774 15.58 -18.54 8.17
CA MET A 774 15.91 -19.78 7.49
C MET A 774 17.08 -19.58 6.52
N HIS A 775 17.97 -20.55 6.43
CA HIS A 775 19.03 -20.54 5.42
C HIS A 775 18.47 -20.91 4.04
N SER A 776 19.13 -20.41 2.99
CA SER A 776 18.77 -20.80 1.62
C SER A 776 18.93 -22.32 1.45
N MET A 777 17.94 -22.96 0.82
CA MET A 777 17.90 -24.40 0.56
C MET A 777 18.00 -25.29 1.82
N GLU A 778 17.65 -24.77 3.01
CA GLU A 778 17.76 -25.52 4.26
C GLU A 778 16.80 -26.72 4.31
N PHE A 779 15.60 -26.56 3.77
CA PHE A 779 14.59 -27.62 3.73
C PHE A 779 14.06 -27.83 2.31
N ALA A 780 13.79 -29.09 1.98
CA ALA A 780 13.19 -29.52 0.73
C ALA A 780 12.01 -30.47 1.01
N MET A 781 10.91 -30.28 0.29
CA MET A 781 9.64 -30.98 0.51
C MET A 781 8.95 -31.29 -0.81
N ASP A 782 8.19 -32.35 -0.90
CA ASP A 782 7.32 -32.68 -2.03
C ASP A 782 5.83 -32.49 -1.70
N GLU A 783 5.49 -32.34 -0.42
CA GLU A 783 4.19 -31.93 0.09
C GLU A 783 4.38 -30.88 1.18
N TYR A 784 3.61 -29.79 1.14
CA TYR A 784 3.82 -28.68 2.06
C TYR A 784 2.57 -27.83 2.29
N VAL A 785 2.56 -27.18 3.45
CA VAL A 785 1.65 -26.08 3.81
C VAL A 785 2.48 -24.96 4.43
N THR A 786 2.34 -23.74 3.92
CA THR A 786 2.95 -22.55 4.49
C THR A 786 1.88 -21.60 5.01
N LEU A 787 2.15 -20.97 6.14
CA LEU A 787 1.31 -19.99 6.78
C LEU A 787 2.12 -18.73 7.03
N ASN A 788 1.62 -17.59 6.55
CA ASN A 788 2.11 -16.27 6.92
C ASN A 788 0.94 -15.47 7.47
N ALA A 789 0.99 -15.12 8.73
CA ALA A 789 -0.03 -14.34 9.42
C ALA A 789 0.62 -13.14 10.09
N THR A 790 0.18 -11.92 9.75
CA THR A 790 0.71 -10.68 10.33
C THR A 790 -0.43 -9.81 10.82
N TYR A 791 -0.45 -9.52 12.11
CA TYR A 791 -1.43 -8.66 12.75
C TYR A 791 -0.88 -7.26 12.97
N TYR A 792 -1.61 -6.27 12.51
CA TYR A 792 -1.30 -4.84 12.62
C TYR A 792 -2.23 -4.17 13.63
N PHE A 793 -1.68 -3.72 14.75
CA PHE A 793 -2.45 -3.11 15.85
C PHE A 793 -2.94 -1.69 15.58
N LYS A 794 -2.47 -1.03 14.51
CA LYS A 794 -2.88 0.35 14.16
C LYS A 794 -2.82 1.36 15.32
N GLY A 795 -1.91 1.15 16.26
CA GLY A 795 -1.70 2.06 17.38
C GLY A 795 -2.64 1.90 18.57
N TRP A 796 -3.74 1.14 18.47
CA TRP A 796 -4.72 1.04 19.57
C TRP A 796 -4.13 0.52 20.89
N LEU A 797 -3.07 -0.27 20.82
CA LEU A 797 -2.36 -0.78 22.00
C LEU A 797 -1.37 0.23 22.56
N ILE A 798 -0.47 0.75 21.70
CA ILE A 798 0.68 1.57 22.11
C ILE A 798 0.28 2.99 22.44
N ASN A 799 -0.65 3.55 21.68
CA ASN A 799 -1.09 4.93 21.88
C ASN A 799 -1.86 5.14 23.21
N ARG A 800 -2.27 4.06 23.88
CA ARG A 800 -2.87 4.13 25.23
C ARG A 800 -1.84 4.31 26.33
N ILE A 801 -0.56 4.09 26.06
CA ILE A 801 0.51 4.22 27.05
C ILE A 801 0.95 5.68 27.09
N PRO A 802 0.78 6.39 28.25
CA PRO A 802 1.21 7.78 28.38
C PRO A 802 2.68 7.94 28.02
N GLY A 803 3.01 8.96 27.23
CA GLY A 803 4.35 9.23 26.72
C GLY A 803 4.69 8.51 25.41
N LEU A 804 4.35 7.23 25.24
CA LEU A 804 4.56 6.51 23.98
C LEU A 804 3.62 6.96 22.85
N ASN A 805 2.44 7.47 23.20
CA ASN A 805 1.48 8.02 22.24
C ASN A 805 2.06 9.16 21.40
N LYS A 806 3.00 9.95 21.96
CA LYS A 806 3.68 11.03 21.22
C LYS A 806 4.58 10.53 20.09
N LEU A 807 5.07 9.30 20.20
CA LEU A 807 5.92 8.67 19.17
C LEU A 807 5.11 8.15 17.99
N LYS A 808 3.78 8.07 18.11
CA LYS A 808 2.87 7.58 17.08
C LYS A 808 3.25 6.20 16.52
N LEU A 809 3.90 5.36 17.32
CA LEU A 809 4.29 4.01 16.93
C LEU A 809 3.08 3.09 16.77
N ARG A 810 3.18 2.17 15.83
CA ARG A 810 2.17 1.13 15.59
C ARG A 810 2.79 -0.24 15.80
N GLY A 811 2.19 -1.06 16.66
CA GLY A 811 2.66 -2.42 16.91
C GLY A 811 2.32 -3.38 15.79
N VAL A 812 3.20 -4.32 15.54
CA VAL A 812 2.99 -5.42 14.57
C VAL A 812 3.52 -6.70 15.16
N VAL A 813 2.78 -7.80 14.97
CA VAL A 813 3.21 -9.14 15.35
C VAL A 813 2.91 -10.08 14.19
N GLY A 814 3.83 -11.00 13.91
CA GLY A 814 3.64 -11.95 12.82
C GLY A 814 4.17 -13.34 13.15
N VAL A 815 3.65 -14.33 12.42
CA VAL A 815 4.07 -15.71 12.45
C VAL A 815 4.26 -16.18 11.01
N SER A 816 5.41 -16.79 10.73
CA SER A 816 5.67 -17.51 9.49
C SER A 816 5.96 -18.97 9.84
N ALA A 817 5.21 -19.88 9.25
CA ALA A 817 5.39 -21.32 9.51
C ALA A 817 5.36 -22.11 8.20
N VAL A 818 6.13 -23.19 8.14
CA VAL A 818 6.02 -24.20 7.09
C VAL A 818 6.04 -25.58 7.70
N TYR A 819 5.15 -26.41 7.23
CA TYR A 819 5.10 -27.83 7.53
C TYR A 819 5.01 -28.62 6.23
N GLY A 820 5.66 -29.75 6.20
CA GLY A 820 5.66 -30.59 5.01
C GLY A 820 6.43 -31.87 5.21
N GLY A 821 6.51 -32.64 4.16
CA GLY A 821 7.22 -33.94 4.15
C GLY A 821 8.04 -34.13 2.89
N LEU A 822 8.91 -35.09 2.95
CA LEU A 822 9.59 -35.63 1.80
C LEU A 822 9.30 -37.13 1.75
N THR A 823 8.52 -37.54 0.75
CA THR A 823 8.17 -38.94 0.56
C THR A 823 9.42 -39.77 0.22
N LYS A 824 9.37 -41.05 0.53
CA LYS A 824 10.52 -41.95 0.27
C LYS A 824 11.00 -41.92 -1.18
N LYS A 825 10.07 -41.78 -2.13
CA LYS A 825 10.39 -41.72 -3.58
C LYS A 825 11.24 -40.49 -4.00
N ASN A 826 11.14 -39.41 -3.23
CA ASN A 826 11.83 -38.14 -3.50
C ASN A 826 13.01 -37.87 -2.55
N ASN A 827 13.35 -38.87 -1.71
CA ASN A 827 14.44 -38.76 -0.75
C ASN A 827 15.72 -39.41 -1.32
N PRO A 828 16.75 -38.63 -1.72
CA PRO A 828 17.97 -39.17 -2.28
C PRO A 828 18.84 -39.93 -1.28
N PHE A 829 18.56 -39.83 0.04
CA PHE A 829 19.27 -40.61 1.10
C PHE A 829 18.75 -42.05 1.26
N LEU A 830 17.75 -42.45 0.49
CA LEU A 830 17.16 -43.78 0.52
C LEU A 830 17.32 -44.44 -0.85
N GLU A 831 17.39 -45.81 -0.83
CA GLU A 831 17.44 -46.61 -2.04
C GLU A 831 16.32 -46.30 -3.04
N THR A 832 15.11 -46.06 -2.54
CA THR A 832 13.96 -45.63 -3.35
C THR A 832 14.20 -44.32 -4.13
N GLY A 833 15.19 -43.56 -3.68
CA GLY A 833 15.64 -42.31 -4.34
C GLY A 833 16.72 -42.52 -5.41
N SER A 834 17.11 -43.76 -5.75
CA SER A 834 18.08 -44.05 -6.80
C SER A 834 17.69 -43.35 -8.13
N GLY A 835 18.64 -42.70 -8.79
CA GLY A 835 18.44 -41.88 -9.99
C GLY A 835 18.10 -40.42 -9.71
N LEU A 836 17.83 -40.00 -8.48
CA LEU A 836 17.65 -38.62 -8.10
C LEU A 836 18.99 -37.87 -8.03
N TYR A 837 18.92 -36.55 -7.99
CA TYR A 837 20.09 -35.72 -7.68
C TYR A 837 20.25 -35.60 -6.16
N ASP A 838 21.49 -35.82 -5.68
CA ASP A 838 21.83 -35.60 -4.27
C ASP A 838 21.60 -34.16 -3.84
N PHE A 839 21.18 -33.96 -2.60
CA PHE A 839 21.07 -32.63 -2.05
C PHE A 839 22.45 -31.96 -1.98
N PRO A 840 22.54 -30.65 -2.30
CA PRO A 840 23.80 -29.96 -2.19
C PRO A 840 24.33 -29.97 -0.76
N GLN A 841 25.51 -30.60 -0.59
CA GLN A 841 26.17 -30.75 0.69
C GLN A 841 27.52 -30.06 0.61
N THR A 842 27.67 -28.92 1.27
CA THR A 842 28.96 -28.21 1.40
C THR A 842 29.37 -28.07 2.87
N ALA A 843 28.78 -28.89 3.71
CA ALA A 843 28.97 -28.80 5.16
C ALA A 843 30.32 -29.38 5.61
N THR A 844 30.91 -28.74 6.58
CA THR A 844 31.98 -29.27 7.41
C THR A 844 31.42 -29.54 8.81
N PHE A 845 31.93 -30.61 9.45
CA PHE A 845 31.44 -31.04 10.76
C PHE A 845 32.57 -31.04 11.77
N ASP A 846 32.23 -30.76 13.03
CA ASP A 846 33.18 -30.94 14.14
C ASP A 846 33.32 -32.43 14.55
N ASN A 847 34.16 -32.69 15.50
CA ASN A 847 34.44 -34.05 16.01
C ASN A 847 33.20 -34.76 16.60
N ASN A 848 32.17 -34.01 16.94
CA ASN A 848 30.89 -34.48 17.47
C ASN A 848 29.79 -34.58 16.39
N GLY A 849 30.13 -34.39 15.13
CA GLY A 849 29.20 -34.44 14.02
C GLY A 849 28.27 -33.23 13.92
N TYR A 850 28.57 -32.14 14.64
CA TYR A 850 27.82 -30.90 14.46
C TYR A 850 28.30 -30.12 13.23
N TYR A 851 27.35 -29.68 12.47
CA TYR A 851 27.57 -28.78 11.34
C TYR A 851 28.20 -27.46 11.81
N VAL A 852 29.36 -27.11 11.27
CA VAL A 852 30.13 -25.90 11.65
C VAL A 852 30.25 -24.88 10.54
N ALA A 853 30.20 -25.28 9.27
CA ALA A 853 30.28 -24.40 8.11
C ALA A 853 29.61 -25.03 6.88
N GLY A 854 29.30 -24.19 5.87
CA GLY A 854 28.73 -24.65 4.63
C GLY A 854 27.19 -24.66 4.62
N SER A 855 26.56 -25.32 3.67
CA SER A 855 25.12 -25.50 3.55
C SER A 855 24.75 -26.96 3.31
N THR A 856 23.63 -27.38 3.89
CA THR A 856 23.13 -28.74 3.82
C THR A 856 21.63 -28.70 3.71
N SER A 857 21.06 -29.26 2.65
CA SER A 857 19.62 -29.44 2.52
C SER A 857 19.15 -30.69 3.26
N SER A 858 17.96 -30.63 3.82
CA SER A 858 17.34 -31.77 4.52
C SER A 858 15.82 -31.75 4.37
N PRO A 859 15.15 -32.92 4.54
CA PRO A 859 13.72 -32.95 4.73
C PRO A 859 13.33 -32.22 6.03
N ILE A 860 12.14 -31.62 6.06
CA ILE A 860 11.56 -31.16 7.32
C ILE A 860 11.15 -32.39 8.16
N GLY A 861 11.31 -32.33 9.48
CA GLY A 861 10.97 -33.42 10.37
C GLY A 861 9.52 -33.41 10.86
N LYS A 862 9.29 -33.94 12.06
CA LYS A 862 7.94 -34.09 12.64
C LYS A 862 7.30 -32.76 13.07
N LEU A 863 8.08 -31.71 13.29
CA LEU A 863 7.60 -30.42 13.76
C LEU A 863 7.58 -29.43 12.61
N PRO A 864 6.64 -28.45 12.59
CA PRO A 864 6.71 -27.34 11.65
C PRO A 864 7.93 -26.45 11.94
N TYR A 865 8.51 -25.87 10.90
CA TYR A 865 9.42 -24.76 11.06
C TYR A 865 8.63 -23.48 11.35
N ILE A 866 9.03 -22.72 12.38
CA ILE A 866 8.29 -21.54 12.84
C ILE A 866 9.25 -20.40 13.12
N GLU A 867 8.93 -19.24 12.57
CA GLU A 867 9.48 -17.93 12.92
C GLU A 867 8.37 -17.03 13.45
N ILE A 868 8.66 -16.26 14.48
CA ILE A 868 7.80 -15.19 14.96
C ILE A 868 8.52 -13.88 14.82
N ASN A 869 7.78 -12.82 14.52
CA ASN A 869 8.30 -11.47 14.52
C ASN A 869 7.40 -10.54 15.34
N ALA A 870 8.03 -9.59 16.01
CA ALA A 870 7.34 -8.51 16.69
C ALA A 870 8.10 -7.23 16.42
N GLY A 871 7.38 -6.16 16.13
CA GLY A 871 8.01 -4.92 15.70
C GLY A 871 7.13 -3.70 15.86
N PHE A 872 7.75 -2.59 15.51
CA PHE A 872 7.09 -1.29 15.46
C PHE A 872 7.20 -0.73 14.05
N GLU A 873 6.08 -0.31 13.51
CA GLU A 873 6.01 0.52 12.30
C GLU A 873 5.77 1.98 12.66
N ASN A 874 5.90 2.84 11.67
CA ASN A 874 5.74 4.28 11.82
C ASN A 874 6.91 5.01 12.51
N ILE A 875 8.06 4.40 12.56
CA ILE A 875 9.29 5.08 13.00
C ILE A 875 9.66 6.09 11.90
N LEU A 876 9.79 7.37 12.27
CA LEU A 876 9.98 8.47 11.30
C LEU A 876 8.96 8.50 10.16
N LYS A 877 7.75 7.97 10.37
CA LYS A 877 6.62 7.88 9.44
C LYS A 877 6.73 6.82 8.31
N PHE A 878 7.87 6.21 8.10
CA PHE A 878 8.07 5.28 6.98
C PHE A 878 8.94 4.05 7.28
N ILE A 879 9.58 3.99 8.45
CA ILE A 879 10.41 2.87 8.83
C ILE A 879 9.62 1.91 9.72
N ARG A 880 9.77 0.63 9.45
CA ARG A 880 9.35 -0.47 10.30
C ARG A 880 10.59 -1.27 10.70
N ILE A 881 10.70 -1.64 11.99
CA ILE A 881 11.74 -2.49 12.54
C ILE A 881 11.08 -3.65 13.24
N ASP A 882 11.46 -4.87 12.86
CA ASP A 882 10.99 -6.13 13.43
C ASP A 882 12.14 -6.88 14.06
N TYR A 883 11.92 -7.38 15.26
CA TYR A 883 12.71 -8.43 15.84
C TYR A 883 12.11 -9.76 15.41
N VAL A 884 12.89 -10.61 14.79
CA VAL A 884 12.50 -11.94 14.31
C VAL A 884 13.19 -12.99 15.13
N ARG A 885 12.45 -14.02 15.52
CA ARG A 885 12.97 -15.15 16.29
C ARG A 885 12.57 -16.48 15.66
N ARG A 886 13.56 -17.31 15.44
CA ARG A 886 13.38 -18.72 15.05
C ARG A 886 13.01 -19.54 16.27
N ILE A 887 11.89 -20.28 16.22
CA ILE A 887 11.36 -21.04 17.35
C ILE A 887 11.79 -22.49 17.29
N THR A 888 11.67 -23.13 16.14
CA THR A 888 11.94 -24.54 15.93
C THR A 888 13.22 -24.77 15.13
N TYR A 889 13.70 -26.00 15.08
CA TYR A 889 14.90 -26.41 14.34
C TYR A 889 16.17 -25.63 14.73
N ASN A 890 16.32 -25.32 16.00
CA ASN A 890 17.53 -24.64 16.52
C ASN A 890 18.69 -25.62 16.74
N ASP A 891 18.37 -26.91 16.96
CA ASP A 891 19.30 -28.03 17.06
C ASP A 891 18.54 -29.26 16.58
N TYR A 892 18.98 -29.93 15.52
CA TYR A 892 18.28 -31.08 14.92
C TYR A 892 19.23 -31.99 14.15
N GLU A 893 18.80 -33.27 14.03
CA GLU A 893 19.53 -34.30 13.31
C GLU A 893 19.34 -34.13 11.78
N LEU A 894 20.41 -34.33 11.05
CA LEU A 894 20.40 -34.36 9.59
C LEU A 894 20.10 -35.78 9.11
N PRO A 895 19.59 -36.01 7.90
CA PRO A 895 19.16 -37.34 7.44
C PRO A 895 20.27 -38.32 7.08
N PHE A 896 21.54 -37.99 7.40
CA PHE A 896 22.69 -38.82 7.09
C PHE A 896 23.66 -38.87 8.26
N LYS A 897 24.60 -39.88 8.21
CA LYS A 897 25.68 -40.04 9.16
C LYS A 897 26.97 -39.49 8.57
N VAL A 898 27.88 -39.10 9.43
CA VAL A 898 29.23 -38.64 9.09
C VAL A 898 30.26 -39.39 9.90
N PRO A 899 31.51 -39.57 9.40
CA PRO A 899 32.59 -40.16 10.18
C PRO A 899 32.85 -39.30 11.42
N GLN A 900 33.00 -39.93 12.57
CA GLN A 900 33.50 -39.26 13.78
C GLN A 900 34.98 -38.96 13.58
N MET A 901 35.37 -37.66 13.78
CA MET A 901 36.75 -37.22 13.59
C MET A 901 37.48 -37.18 14.94
N ASP A 902 38.78 -37.47 14.93
CA ASP A 902 39.66 -37.21 16.06
C ASP A 902 40.03 -35.71 16.13
N ASN A 903 40.80 -35.33 17.17
CA ASN A 903 41.26 -33.96 17.35
C ASN A 903 42.20 -33.47 16.26
N ALA A 904 42.77 -34.38 15.45
CA ALA A 904 43.65 -34.08 14.33
C ALA A 904 42.90 -33.98 12.99
N GLY A 905 41.59 -34.28 12.98
CA GLY A 905 40.72 -34.30 11.80
C GLY A 905 40.78 -35.56 10.96
N ASN A 906 41.25 -36.66 11.53
CA ASN A 906 41.23 -37.98 10.89
C ASN A 906 39.98 -38.77 11.33
N PRO A 907 39.41 -39.62 10.48
CA PRO A 907 38.32 -40.48 10.86
C PRO A 907 38.77 -41.48 11.98
N MET A 908 37.98 -41.54 13.06
CA MET A 908 38.16 -42.58 14.08
C MET A 908 37.69 -43.93 13.51
N LEU A 909 38.49 -44.95 13.69
CA LEU A 909 38.20 -46.29 13.17
C LEU A 909 37.71 -47.18 14.31
N ASP A 910 36.83 -48.13 13.98
CA ASP A 910 36.42 -49.22 14.89
C ASP A 910 37.48 -50.33 14.95
N GLU A 911 37.16 -51.42 15.70
CA GLU A 911 38.02 -52.56 15.83
C GLU A 911 38.31 -53.32 14.52
N ASN A 912 37.49 -53.06 13.47
CA ASN A 912 37.63 -53.67 12.14
C ASN A 912 38.34 -52.75 11.16
N GLY A 913 38.73 -51.51 11.60
CA GLY A 913 39.36 -50.51 10.73
C GLY A 913 38.39 -49.69 9.90
N GLU A 914 37.07 -49.76 10.17
CA GLU A 914 36.04 -48.99 9.49
C GLU A 914 35.75 -47.69 10.24
N PRO A 915 35.43 -46.60 9.54
CA PRO A 915 35.08 -45.33 10.17
C PRO A 915 33.86 -45.42 11.08
N ILE A 916 33.99 -44.98 12.32
CA ILE A 916 32.86 -44.87 13.27
C ILE A 916 31.90 -43.80 12.78
N MET A 917 30.69 -44.20 12.35
CA MET A 917 29.68 -43.30 11.79
C MET A 917 28.74 -42.80 12.88
N ILE A 918 28.71 -41.47 13.07
CA ILE A 918 27.81 -40.78 14.01
C ILE A 918 26.73 -40.01 13.26
N GLN A 919 25.58 -39.76 13.91
CA GLN A 919 24.48 -39.01 13.35
C GLN A 919 24.88 -37.53 13.17
N ALA A 920 24.82 -37.06 11.92
CA ALA A 920 25.07 -35.64 11.63
C ALA A 920 24.00 -34.77 12.26
N ARG A 921 24.39 -33.62 12.78
CA ARG A 921 23.49 -32.67 13.47
C ARG A 921 23.75 -31.23 13.00
N ARG A 922 22.74 -30.38 13.01
CA ARG A 922 22.85 -28.95 12.79
C ARG A 922 22.47 -28.19 14.05
N ARG A 923 23.35 -27.32 14.52
CA ARG A 923 23.06 -26.37 15.58
C ARG A 923 23.12 -24.95 15.02
N ILE A 924 22.02 -24.24 15.12
CA ILE A 924 21.92 -22.83 14.70
C ILE A 924 22.51 -21.95 15.81
N PRO A 925 23.53 -21.12 15.54
CA PRO A 925 24.11 -20.22 16.53
C PRO A 925 23.10 -19.14 16.95
N ALA A 926 23.33 -18.48 18.09
CA ALA A 926 22.41 -17.50 18.66
C ALA A 926 22.06 -16.36 17.68
N TRP A 927 23.03 -15.90 16.88
CA TRP A 927 22.83 -14.90 15.84
C TRP A 927 21.96 -15.38 14.65
N GLY A 928 21.90 -16.69 14.39
CA GLY A 928 21.04 -17.31 13.40
C GLY A 928 19.61 -17.58 13.91
N ARG A 929 19.39 -17.57 15.23
CA ARG A 929 18.07 -17.78 15.88
C ARG A 929 17.32 -16.47 16.06
N ASN A 930 18.01 -15.32 16.00
CA ASN A 930 17.47 -14.01 16.26
C ASN A 930 17.98 -13.02 15.19
N GLY A 931 17.15 -12.12 14.77
CA GLY A 931 17.53 -11.12 13.80
C GLY A 931 16.68 -9.86 13.89
N VAL A 932 17.26 -8.74 13.51
CA VAL A 932 16.54 -7.49 13.33
C VAL A 932 16.39 -7.25 11.84
N LYS A 933 15.17 -6.99 11.41
CA LYS A 933 14.82 -6.71 10.02
C LYS A 933 14.17 -5.34 9.90
N ILE A 934 14.45 -4.67 8.82
CA ILE A 934 13.94 -3.32 8.54
C ILE A 934 13.02 -3.40 7.32
N SER A 935 11.99 -2.61 7.28
CA SER A 935 11.26 -2.38 6.04
C SER A 935 10.83 -0.92 5.91
N PHE A 936 10.72 -0.47 4.68
CA PHE A 936 10.19 0.85 4.37
C PHE A 936 8.73 0.69 3.97
N ARG A 937 7.87 1.41 4.66
CA ARG A 937 6.45 1.39 4.41
C ARG A 937 5.88 2.80 4.49
N LEU A 938 5.54 3.33 3.34
CA LEU A 938 4.76 4.56 3.28
C LEU A 938 3.30 4.19 3.55
N ALA A 939 2.80 4.47 4.75
CA ALA A 939 1.40 4.24 5.13
C ALA A 939 0.79 5.57 5.60
N LEU A 940 -0.36 5.91 5.04
CA LEU A 940 -1.18 7.03 5.49
C LEU A 940 -1.81 6.75 6.86
#